data_de9e70037125d32854b3ec5a9498ce0f
#
_entry.id   de9e70037125d32854b3ec5a9498ce0f
#
_cell.length_a   1.000
_cell.length_b   1.000
_cell.length_c   1.000
_cell.angle_alpha   90.00
_cell.angle_beta   90.00
_cell.angle_gamma   90.00
#
_symmetry.space_group_name_H-M   'P 1'
#
loop_
_entity.id
_entity.type
_entity.pdbx_description
1 polymer ?
#
loop_
_entity_poly.entity_id
_entity_poly.type
_entity_poly.pdbx_seq_one_letter_code
_entity_poly.pdbx_strand_id
1 'polypeptide(L)'
;VGADHLADHITPFAQTFGPLLRRYRQAAGLTQEELAARAGLSVRGISDLERERKLTPRRETVRLLAEALALPPRKRALFEAAARPLTAASSLPTATSASATPSPFAPQSLTPPHNLPTQLTALIGRERETLALAAALRRDDVRLLTLTGPGGVGKTRLAIQVAEDALADFEDGVFLVSLAALRDPAYVTNVIGGALGLRPTPEEPVADQVAAYLVNKRLLLALDNFEQVVEAAPQIAALLGACPQIKALVTSREALRLAGEQVVPVAPLADEAARELFMRRALAVNPTLDLTSADKSQIDAICKSVDRLPLAIELAAAWTPTLGLAPLLERLSRPLELLTGGRRDAPERQRTLRATIAWSVRLLGPDERRLFMRMACFGGGATLPAVEAICCDDTAGNGQNTLASLAHLVERNLLLANQRPEGSHFSMLETIRDYAWEELRASGEATALQRRHAEYFARLAGELGFVRPGQDARDQRLSQEMANIRVALGWAIEANEPGVGLRLATPLGRFWYSHGAFEEGGFWLRTLLTLDAQAGERAVEPQVRVWALYSLILITLDRRDFDQAEALAHEGLALARLLHDEAGIGNMLTELGHVAEARGDLHAALALFEEGLASFRASGHEGAAGRTLSSVGNIERALGHYEQAQRYLEQALTWTRSRNFSWAVASNLVSLGHVACEQGDGARALSLYHESLGYYLTTPNPTSLAWCLEGVVVALTLTMTTTGDDARDQYTTIARFCGAIVGLRQRAGVASAPEWAAFVRAQTAAQQSLGTDAFADAHQAGMALAQERVVAEALVASEA
;
A
#
# COMPACT_ATOMS: atom_id res chain seq x y z
N VAL A 1 -45.37 -16.98 1.93
CA VAL A 1 -44.25 -17.92 1.91
C VAL A 1 -43.33 -17.45 0.78
N GLY A 2 -42.17 -16.88 1.09
CA GLY A 2 -41.14 -16.62 0.06
C GLY A 2 -40.64 -15.17 0.01
N ALA A 3 -40.04 -14.65 1.10
CA ALA A 3 -39.29 -13.39 1.06
C ALA A 3 -38.24 -13.31 2.19
N ASP A 4 -37.40 -14.35 2.37
CA ASP A 4 -36.47 -14.40 3.52
C ASP A 4 -35.03 -14.88 3.16
N HIS A 5 -34.54 -14.69 1.94
CA HIS A 5 -33.19 -15.12 1.57
C HIS A 5 -32.30 -14.09 0.83
N LEU A 6 -32.50 -12.77 1.06
CA LEU A 6 -31.69 -11.76 0.34
C LEU A 6 -31.08 -10.67 1.24
N ALA A 7 -30.72 -10.97 2.50
CA ALA A 7 -30.17 -9.95 3.42
C ALA A 7 -28.97 -10.36 4.28
N ASP A 8 -28.20 -11.40 3.95
CA ASP A 8 -27.13 -11.91 4.85
C ASP A 8 -25.67 -11.75 4.36
N HIS A 9 -25.38 -10.93 3.37
CA HIS A 9 -23.99 -10.65 2.95
C HIS A 9 -23.71 -9.15 2.86
N ILE A 10 -23.56 -8.48 4.01
CA ILE A 10 -22.90 -7.18 4.09
C ILE A 10 -21.90 -7.24 5.26
N THR A 11 -20.63 -7.07 4.91
CA THR A 11 -19.41 -6.97 5.73
C THR A 11 -19.58 -6.11 6.99
N PRO A 12 -18.92 -6.43 8.12
CA PRO A 12 -18.98 -5.64 9.35
C PRO A 12 -18.05 -4.43 9.26
N PHE A 13 -18.49 -3.33 8.68
CA PHE A 13 -17.98 -2.02 9.05
C PHE A 13 -18.48 -1.68 10.46
N ALA A 14 -17.62 -1.11 11.28
CA ALA A 14 -17.94 -0.68 12.65
C ALA A 14 -19.17 0.22 12.67
N GLN A 15 -20.36 -0.38 12.76
CA GLN A 15 -21.59 0.36 12.99
C GLN A 15 -21.63 0.74 14.45
N THR A 16 -21.74 2.03 14.74
CA THR A 16 -21.98 2.55 16.07
C THR A 16 -23.28 1.98 16.64
N PHE A 17 -23.41 1.94 17.97
CA PHE A 17 -24.50 1.24 18.66
C PHE A 17 -25.90 1.73 18.27
N GLY A 18 -26.08 3.05 18.07
CA GLY A 18 -27.37 3.65 17.77
C GLY A 18 -28.00 3.19 16.45
N PRO A 19 -27.30 3.29 15.32
CA PRO A 19 -27.77 2.75 14.03
C PRO A 19 -28.06 1.25 14.07
N LEU A 20 -27.25 0.47 14.79
CA LEU A 20 -27.45 -0.97 14.92
C LEU A 20 -28.71 -1.29 15.75
N LEU A 21 -28.97 -0.57 16.82
CA LEU A 21 -30.21 -0.68 17.62
C LEU A 21 -31.43 -0.38 16.76
N ARG A 22 -31.41 0.73 16.01
CA ARG A 22 -32.49 1.12 15.11
C ARG A 22 -32.78 0.07 14.04
N ARG A 23 -31.71 -0.49 13.44
CA ARG A 23 -31.83 -1.55 12.41
C ARG A 23 -32.49 -2.81 12.99
N TYR A 24 -32.05 -3.29 14.17
CA TYR A 24 -32.64 -4.48 14.77
C TYR A 24 -34.08 -4.25 15.26
N ARG A 25 -34.41 -3.06 15.74
CA ARG A 25 -35.78 -2.71 16.08
C ARG A 25 -36.70 -2.73 14.86
N GLN A 26 -36.25 -2.11 13.76
CA GLN A 26 -37.01 -2.10 12.51
C GLN A 26 -37.17 -3.51 11.90
N ALA A 27 -36.12 -4.32 11.97
CA ALA A 27 -36.16 -5.71 11.51
C ALA A 27 -37.11 -6.59 12.35
N ALA A 28 -37.30 -6.24 13.65
CA ALA A 28 -38.26 -6.86 14.52
C ALA A 28 -39.70 -6.31 14.38
N GLY A 29 -39.91 -5.32 13.48
CA GLY A 29 -41.21 -4.69 13.26
C GLY A 29 -41.73 -3.85 14.43
N LEU A 30 -40.85 -3.39 15.34
CA LEU A 30 -41.22 -2.69 16.57
C LEU A 30 -41.11 -1.16 16.41
N THR A 31 -42.04 -0.44 17.02
CA THR A 31 -41.91 1.01 17.23
C THR A 31 -40.96 1.29 18.41
N GLN A 32 -40.49 2.52 18.59
CA GLN A 32 -39.69 2.90 19.79
C GLN A 32 -40.43 2.68 21.08
N GLU A 33 -41.75 2.90 21.10
CA GLU A 33 -42.62 2.72 22.23
C GLU A 33 -42.77 1.25 22.63
N GLU A 34 -42.97 0.37 21.63
CA GLU A 34 -43.06 -1.07 21.83
C GLU A 34 -41.76 -1.68 22.33
N LEU A 35 -40.61 -1.25 21.75
CA LEU A 35 -39.30 -1.69 22.24
C LEU A 35 -39.05 -1.20 23.68
N ALA A 36 -39.41 0.04 24.00
CA ALA A 36 -39.28 0.59 25.35
C ALA A 36 -40.11 -0.20 26.37
N ALA A 37 -41.37 -0.52 26.04
CA ALA A 37 -42.25 -1.33 26.88
C ALA A 37 -41.70 -2.75 27.09
N ARG A 38 -41.20 -3.42 26.04
CA ARG A 38 -40.60 -4.76 26.14
C ARG A 38 -39.27 -4.80 26.92
N ALA A 39 -38.45 -3.76 26.77
CA ALA A 39 -37.17 -3.69 27.44
C ALA A 39 -37.25 -3.10 28.86
N GLY A 40 -38.40 -2.62 29.30
CA GLY A 40 -38.56 -1.94 30.59
C GLY A 40 -37.81 -0.61 30.67
N LEU A 41 -37.66 0.09 29.51
CA LEU A 41 -36.93 1.35 29.38
C LEU A 41 -37.87 2.50 28.99
N SER A 42 -37.41 3.75 29.13
CA SER A 42 -38.19 4.89 28.67
C SER A 42 -38.04 5.07 27.14
N VAL A 43 -39.12 5.50 26.46
CA VAL A 43 -39.14 5.82 25.03
C VAL A 43 -38.06 6.87 24.68
N ARG A 44 -37.91 7.88 25.57
CA ARG A 44 -36.85 8.88 25.43
C ARG A 44 -35.45 8.26 25.48
N GLY A 45 -35.25 7.25 26.35
CA GLY A 45 -33.99 6.51 26.45
C GLY A 45 -33.64 5.76 25.16
N ILE A 46 -34.64 5.09 24.54
CA ILE A 46 -34.46 4.43 23.23
C ILE A 46 -34.13 5.45 22.15
N SER A 47 -34.86 6.57 22.07
CA SER A 47 -34.63 7.62 21.08
C SER A 47 -33.24 8.27 21.24
N ASP A 48 -32.78 8.51 22.46
CA ASP A 48 -31.45 9.07 22.72
C ASP A 48 -30.32 8.10 22.35
N LEU A 49 -30.52 6.79 22.51
CA LEU A 49 -29.60 5.76 22.11
C LEU A 49 -29.55 5.63 20.55
N GLU A 50 -30.71 5.63 19.87
CA GLU A 50 -30.76 5.55 18.42
C GLU A 50 -30.21 6.79 17.70
N ARG A 51 -30.27 7.98 18.38
CA ARG A 51 -29.73 9.25 17.87
C ARG A 51 -28.30 9.53 18.34
N GLU A 52 -27.68 8.58 19.00
CA GLU A 52 -26.31 8.68 19.53
C GLU A 52 -26.07 9.85 20.51
N ARG A 53 -27.12 10.36 21.11
CA ARG A 53 -27.01 11.37 22.19
C ARG A 53 -26.42 10.80 23.48
N LYS A 54 -26.45 9.44 23.63
CA LYS A 54 -25.73 8.68 24.65
C LYS A 54 -24.86 7.65 23.95
N LEU A 55 -23.57 7.91 23.88
CA LEU A 55 -22.59 7.10 23.16
C LEU A 55 -22.23 5.78 23.87
N THR A 56 -22.50 5.66 25.18
CA THR A 56 -22.15 4.47 25.95
C THR A 56 -23.32 4.01 26.81
N PRO A 57 -24.16 3.09 26.33
CA PRO A 57 -25.22 2.49 27.16
C PRO A 57 -24.64 1.59 28.25
N ARG A 58 -25.29 1.52 29.41
CA ARG A 58 -24.90 0.60 30.49
C ARG A 58 -25.08 -0.84 30.03
N ARG A 59 -24.20 -1.75 30.49
CA ARG A 59 -24.25 -3.19 30.11
C ARG A 59 -25.62 -3.81 30.31
N GLU A 60 -26.31 -3.44 31.41
CA GLU A 60 -27.65 -3.94 31.72
C GLU A 60 -28.68 -3.44 30.70
N THR A 61 -28.60 -2.20 30.26
CA THR A 61 -29.45 -1.64 29.19
C THR A 61 -29.27 -2.39 27.89
N VAL A 62 -28.02 -2.71 27.52
CA VAL A 62 -27.70 -3.47 26.30
C VAL A 62 -28.27 -4.89 26.38
N ARG A 63 -28.18 -5.54 27.56
CA ARG A 63 -28.72 -6.87 27.78
C ARG A 63 -30.23 -6.88 27.61
N LEU A 64 -30.95 -5.92 28.30
CA LEU A 64 -32.41 -5.79 28.19
C LEU A 64 -32.88 -5.54 26.76
N LEU A 65 -32.17 -4.73 26.00
CA LEU A 65 -32.46 -4.47 24.57
C LEU A 65 -32.23 -5.70 23.70
N ALA A 66 -31.17 -6.46 23.94
CA ALA A 66 -30.88 -7.70 23.21
C ALA A 66 -31.95 -8.79 23.48
N GLU A 67 -32.45 -8.88 24.71
CA GLU A 67 -33.54 -9.77 25.12
C GLU A 67 -34.88 -9.34 24.50
N ALA A 68 -35.23 -8.05 24.61
CA ALA A 68 -36.44 -7.49 24.01
C ALA A 68 -36.52 -7.65 22.50
N LEU A 69 -35.37 -7.60 21.83
CA LEU A 69 -35.22 -7.81 20.37
C LEU A 69 -35.10 -9.30 19.98
N ALA A 70 -35.08 -10.23 20.96
CA ALA A 70 -34.90 -11.67 20.74
C ALA A 70 -33.73 -12.02 19.80
N LEU A 71 -32.58 -11.36 19.96
CA LEU A 71 -31.46 -11.51 19.07
C LEU A 71 -30.82 -12.90 19.21
N PRO A 72 -30.58 -13.63 18.08
CA PRO A 72 -29.86 -14.90 18.09
C PRO A 72 -28.39 -14.70 18.56
N PRO A 73 -27.72 -15.74 19.08
CA PRO A 73 -26.43 -15.63 19.76
C PRO A 73 -25.35 -14.84 18.99
N ARG A 74 -25.23 -15.04 17.69
CA ARG A 74 -24.26 -14.29 16.85
C ARG A 74 -24.60 -12.82 16.70
N LYS A 75 -25.88 -12.46 16.50
CA LYS A 75 -26.33 -11.07 16.40
C LYS A 75 -26.29 -10.37 17.77
N ARG A 76 -26.54 -11.11 18.85
CA ARG A 76 -26.40 -10.61 20.22
C ARG A 76 -24.96 -10.24 20.55
N ALA A 77 -23.98 -11.09 20.20
CA ALA A 77 -22.57 -10.80 20.41
C ALA A 77 -22.09 -9.53 19.66
N LEU A 78 -22.52 -9.32 18.42
CA LEU A 78 -22.25 -8.11 17.64
C LEU A 78 -22.90 -6.85 18.26
N PHE A 79 -24.12 -6.98 18.75
CA PHE A 79 -24.86 -5.89 19.41
C PHE A 79 -24.22 -5.46 20.72
N GLU A 80 -23.76 -6.42 21.52
CA GLU A 80 -23.05 -6.17 22.78
C GLU A 80 -21.64 -5.60 22.54
N ALA A 81 -20.96 -6.02 21.47
CA ALA A 81 -19.66 -5.48 21.06
C ALA A 81 -19.74 -4.01 20.60
N ALA A 82 -20.77 -3.65 19.83
CA ALA A 82 -21.01 -2.29 19.37
C ALA A 82 -21.33 -1.29 20.52
N ALA A 83 -21.70 -1.77 21.69
CA ALA A 83 -21.98 -0.96 22.86
C ALA A 83 -20.74 -0.62 23.71
N ARG A 84 -19.56 -1.17 23.39
CA ARG A 84 -18.30 -0.91 24.13
C ARG A 84 -17.66 0.39 23.65
N PRO A 85 -17.23 1.31 24.55
CA PRO A 85 -16.50 2.50 24.15
C PRO A 85 -15.12 2.14 23.57
N LEU A 86 -14.70 2.86 22.54
CA LEU A 86 -13.39 2.76 21.89
C LEU A 86 -12.21 3.27 22.75
N THR A 87 -12.44 3.57 24.01
CA THR A 87 -11.41 4.04 24.95
C THR A 87 -11.60 3.37 26.29
N ALA A 88 -10.84 2.30 26.57
CA ALA A 88 -10.34 1.96 27.90
C ALA A 88 -9.60 0.62 27.85
N ALA A 89 -8.33 0.64 27.53
CA ALA A 89 -7.38 -0.31 28.09
C ALA A 89 -7.07 0.18 29.51
N SER A 90 -7.63 -0.46 30.52
CA SER A 90 -7.10 -0.56 31.87
C SER A 90 -8.17 -1.12 32.82
N SER A 91 -7.99 -2.34 33.16
CA SER A 91 -8.18 -3.02 34.47
C SER A 91 -8.59 -4.46 34.28
N LEU A 92 -7.64 -5.35 34.55
CA LEU A 92 -7.84 -6.78 34.74
C LEU A 92 -8.50 -7.01 36.09
N PRO A 93 -9.46 -7.91 36.23
CA PRO A 93 -9.83 -8.45 37.53
C PRO A 93 -9.01 -9.70 37.85
N THR A 94 -8.46 -9.70 39.05
CA THR A 94 -7.78 -10.80 39.74
C THR A 94 -8.54 -12.13 39.65
N ALA A 95 -7.73 -13.17 39.43
CA ALA A 95 -8.15 -14.55 39.38
C ALA A 95 -8.57 -15.10 40.75
N THR A 96 -9.67 -15.86 40.77
CA THR A 96 -9.88 -16.93 41.74
C THR A 96 -10.21 -18.22 41.00
N SER A 97 -9.48 -19.23 41.38
CA SER A 97 -9.38 -20.57 40.89
C SER A 97 -10.70 -21.32 40.71
N ALA A 98 -10.87 -22.03 39.59
CA ALA A 98 -11.43 -23.39 39.56
C ALA A 98 -11.05 -24.06 38.21
N SER A 99 -10.45 -25.19 38.32
CA SER A 99 -9.99 -26.12 37.30
C SER A 99 -11.10 -26.56 36.34
N ALA A 100 -10.87 -26.34 35.03
CA ALA A 100 -11.41 -27.21 33.97
C ALA A 100 -10.51 -27.05 32.74
N THR A 101 -9.94 -28.14 32.31
CA THR A 101 -9.12 -28.32 31.10
C THR A 101 -9.80 -27.79 29.85
N PRO A 102 -9.15 -26.97 29.01
CA PRO A 102 -9.67 -26.62 27.70
C PRO A 102 -9.24 -27.69 26.69
N SER A 103 -10.22 -28.20 25.96
CA SER A 103 -10.07 -28.97 24.73
C SER A 103 -9.56 -28.06 23.59
N PRO A 104 -8.80 -28.59 22.62
CA PRO A 104 -7.96 -27.79 21.75
C PRO A 104 -8.75 -27.15 20.62
N PHE A 105 -8.24 -25.97 20.26
CA PHE A 105 -8.43 -25.19 19.05
C PHE A 105 -9.17 -25.90 17.92
N ALA A 106 -10.36 -25.37 17.56
CA ALA A 106 -10.87 -25.46 16.21
C ALA A 106 -10.05 -24.45 15.35
N PRO A 107 -9.52 -24.85 14.18
CA PRO A 107 -8.76 -23.95 13.34
C PRO A 107 -9.67 -22.84 12.82
N GLN A 108 -9.37 -21.60 13.16
CA GLN A 108 -9.83 -20.45 12.39
C GLN A 108 -9.28 -20.65 10.98
N SER A 109 -10.14 -20.71 9.98
CA SER A 109 -9.74 -20.71 8.57
C SER A 109 -9.12 -19.34 8.26
N LEU A 110 -7.81 -19.22 8.47
CA LEU A 110 -7.02 -18.11 7.99
C LEU A 110 -6.94 -18.29 6.47
N THR A 111 -7.74 -17.52 5.73
CA THR A 111 -7.50 -17.36 4.29
C THR A 111 -6.08 -16.83 4.11
N PRO A 112 -5.28 -17.46 3.21
CA PRO A 112 -3.93 -16.96 2.92
C PRO A 112 -3.94 -15.49 2.56
N PRO A 113 -2.87 -14.71 2.87
CA PRO A 113 -2.81 -13.29 2.55
C PRO A 113 -2.89 -13.07 1.03
N HIS A 114 -3.66 -12.09 0.60
CA HIS A 114 -3.79 -11.73 -0.80
C HIS A 114 -4.18 -10.27 -1.01
N ASN A 115 -3.85 -9.73 -2.19
CA ASN A 115 -4.26 -8.40 -2.64
C ASN A 115 -5.16 -8.44 -3.88
N LEU A 116 -5.78 -9.59 -4.17
CA LEU A 116 -6.65 -9.75 -5.33
C LEU A 116 -7.87 -8.82 -5.25
N PRO A 117 -8.25 -8.15 -6.34
CA PRO A 117 -9.43 -7.31 -6.39
C PRO A 117 -10.71 -8.17 -6.41
N THR A 118 -11.71 -7.77 -5.65
CA THR A 118 -13.01 -8.44 -5.65
C THR A 118 -13.67 -8.38 -7.03
N GLN A 119 -13.99 -9.53 -7.62
CA GLN A 119 -14.67 -9.60 -8.90
C GLN A 119 -16.17 -9.39 -8.73
N LEU A 120 -16.70 -8.29 -9.28
CA LEU A 120 -18.13 -7.94 -9.19
C LEU A 120 -19.04 -8.75 -10.12
N THR A 121 -18.46 -9.43 -11.12
CA THR A 121 -19.21 -10.20 -12.13
C THR A 121 -18.52 -11.54 -12.37
N ALA A 122 -19.31 -12.61 -12.53
CA ALA A 122 -18.80 -13.95 -12.81
C ALA A 122 -18.03 -14.00 -14.14
N LEU A 123 -16.99 -14.80 -14.20
CA LEU A 123 -16.30 -15.18 -15.43
C LEU A 123 -17.21 -16.13 -16.23
N ILE A 124 -17.38 -15.88 -17.52
CA ILE A 124 -18.31 -16.63 -18.39
C ILE A 124 -17.53 -17.48 -19.38
N GLY A 125 -17.85 -18.76 -19.45
CA GLY A 125 -17.37 -19.69 -20.49
C GLY A 125 -15.87 -19.99 -20.44
N ARG A 126 -15.26 -19.85 -19.27
CA ARG A 126 -13.83 -20.10 -19.02
C ARG A 126 -13.61 -21.15 -17.91
N GLU A 127 -14.64 -21.85 -17.51
CA GLU A 127 -14.60 -22.77 -16.37
C GLU A 127 -13.59 -23.90 -16.60
N ARG A 128 -13.51 -24.43 -17.83
CA ARG A 128 -12.55 -25.49 -18.19
C ARG A 128 -11.11 -24.98 -18.20
N GLU A 129 -10.89 -23.76 -18.74
CA GLU A 129 -9.58 -23.13 -18.77
C GLU A 129 -9.10 -22.79 -17.35
N THR A 130 -9.97 -22.24 -16.51
CA THR A 130 -9.67 -21.93 -15.10
C THR A 130 -9.26 -23.19 -14.33
N LEU A 131 -10.03 -24.26 -14.44
CA LEU A 131 -9.71 -25.56 -13.83
C LEU A 131 -8.38 -26.14 -14.33
N ALA A 132 -8.13 -26.08 -15.64
CA ALA A 132 -6.89 -26.58 -16.24
C ALA A 132 -5.67 -25.76 -15.79
N LEU A 133 -5.79 -24.44 -15.72
CA LEU A 133 -4.71 -23.54 -15.28
C LEU A 133 -4.44 -23.70 -13.77
N ALA A 134 -5.48 -23.80 -12.95
CA ALA A 134 -5.33 -24.08 -11.53
C ALA A 134 -4.67 -25.46 -11.29
N ALA A 135 -5.05 -26.48 -12.07
CA ALA A 135 -4.40 -27.80 -12.02
C ALA A 135 -2.93 -27.74 -12.47
N ALA A 136 -2.61 -26.93 -13.51
CA ALA A 136 -1.24 -26.72 -13.94
C ALA A 136 -0.41 -26.04 -12.84
N LEU A 137 -0.95 -25.04 -12.14
CA LEU A 137 -0.28 -24.37 -11.03
C LEU A 137 -0.03 -25.28 -9.83
N ARG A 138 -0.78 -26.38 -9.65
CA ARG A 138 -0.55 -27.36 -8.58
C ARG A 138 0.62 -28.31 -8.88
N ARG A 139 1.00 -28.43 -10.14
CA ARG A 139 2.11 -29.31 -10.56
C ARG A 139 3.46 -28.72 -10.16
N ASP A 140 4.34 -29.56 -9.61
CA ASP A 140 5.67 -29.10 -9.15
C ASP A 140 6.62 -28.70 -10.30
N ASP A 141 6.42 -29.29 -11.48
CA ASP A 141 7.21 -29.00 -12.69
C ASP A 141 6.79 -27.69 -13.39
N VAL A 142 5.66 -27.06 -12.99
CA VAL A 142 5.16 -25.82 -13.55
C VAL A 142 5.39 -24.68 -12.57
N ARG A 143 6.34 -23.79 -12.90
CA ARG A 143 6.70 -22.67 -12.05
C ARG A 143 6.44 -21.31 -12.70
N LEU A 144 6.39 -21.26 -14.02
CA LEU A 144 6.08 -20.07 -14.81
C LEU A 144 4.99 -20.41 -15.83
N LEU A 145 3.82 -19.79 -15.64
CA LEU A 145 2.67 -19.96 -16.52
C LEU A 145 2.33 -18.62 -17.15
N THR A 146 2.42 -18.52 -18.47
CA THR A 146 2.17 -17.26 -19.20
C THR A 146 0.91 -17.38 -20.05
N LEU A 147 -0.09 -16.55 -19.73
CA LEU A 147 -1.31 -16.38 -20.51
C LEU A 147 -1.05 -15.40 -21.64
N THR A 148 -1.06 -15.87 -22.89
CA THR A 148 -0.83 -15.04 -24.06
C THR A 148 -2.08 -14.80 -24.88
N GLY A 149 -2.15 -13.70 -25.63
CA GLY A 149 -3.25 -13.40 -26.53
C GLY A 149 -3.49 -11.92 -26.75
N PRO A 150 -4.40 -11.56 -27.66
CA PRO A 150 -4.67 -10.17 -28.00
C PRO A 150 -5.25 -9.37 -26.85
N GLY A 151 -5.19 -8.03 -26.94
CA GLY A 151 -5.90 -7.14 -26.02
C GLY A 151 -7.39 -7.44 -26.02
N GLY A 152 -8.02 -7.34 -24.85
CA GLY A 152 -9.48 -7.51 -24.72
C GLY A 152 -9.98 -8.97 -24.75
N VAL A 153 -9.10 -9.98 -24.84
CA VAL A 153 -9.49 -11.41 -24.82
C VAL A 153 -9.79 -11.94 -23.42
N GLY A 154 -9.47 -11.17 -22.36
CA GLY A 154 -9.80 -11.51 -20.97
C GLY A 154 -8.67 -12.19 -20.19
N LYS A 155 -7.40 -12.04 -20.59
CA LYS A 155 -6.22 -12.62 -19.89
C LYS A 155 -6.17 -12.25 -18.41
N THR A 156 -6.21 -10.97 -18.10
CA THR A 156 -6.17 -10.44 -16.73
C THR A 156 -7.30 -11.00 -15.88
N ARG A 157 -8.52 -11.05 -16.42
CA ARG A 157 -9.68 -11.55 -15.71
C ARG A 157 -9.58 -13.06 -15.43
N LEU A 158 -9.09 -13.83 -16.41
CA LEU A 158 -8.80 -15.23 -16.26
C LEU A 158 -7.70 -15.47 -15.22
N ALA A 159 -6.61 -14.69 -15.26
CA ALA A 159 -5.52 -14.80 -14.30
C ALA A 159 -5.99 -14.52 -12.87
N ILE A 160 -6.82 -13.49 -12.65
CA ILE A 160 -7.37 -13.19 -11.32
C ILE A 160 -8.26 -14.34 -10.82
N GLN A 161 -9.13 -14.89 -11.67
CA GLN A 161 -9.98 -16.02 -11.28
C GLN A 161 -9.15 -17.26 -10.92
N VAL A 162 -8.15 -17.59 -11.73
CA VAL A 162 -7.22 -18.70 -11.44
C VAL A 162 -6.46 -18.45 -10.14
N ALA A 163 -6.06 -17.22 -9.89
CA ALA A 163 -5.37 -16.83 -8.68
C ALA A 163 -6.28 -16.94 -7.43
N GLU A 164 -7.55 -16.54 -7.54
CA GLU A 164 -8.58 -16.74 -6.49
C GLU A 164 -8.81 -18.22 -6.19
N ASP A 165 -8.98 -19.06 -7.24
CA ASP A 165 -9.23 -20.49 -7.10
C ASP A 165 -8.02 -21.25 -6.53
N ALA A 166 -6.82 -20.69 -6.71
CA ALA A 166 -5.56 -21.26 -6.22
C ALA A 166 -5.17 -20.78 -4.80
N LEU A 167 -5.91 -19.85 -4.17
CA LEU A 167 -5.57 -19.29 -2.86
C LEU A 167 -5.23 -20.35 -1.80
N ALA A 168 -6.01 -21.42 -1.73
CA ALA A 168 -5.80 -22.49 -0.75
C ALA A 168 -4.54 -23.32 -0.99
N ASP A 169 -3.95 -23.24 -2.19
CA ASP A 169 -2.75 -24.00 -2.57
C ASP A 169 -1.45 -23.25 -2.21
N PHE A 170 -1.54 -21.97 -1.82
CA PHE A 170 -0.40 -21.10 -1.52
C PHE A 170 -0.53 -20.51 -0.11
N GLU A 171 0.06 -21.19 0.87
CA GLU A 171 -0.05 -20.84 2.30
C GLU A 171 0.50 -19.46 2.66
N ASP A 172 1.52 -18.98 1.93
CA ASP A 172 2.11 -17.64 2.10
C ASP A 172 1.44 -16.57 1.22
N GLY A 173 0.42 -16.95 0.44
CA GLY A 173 -0.48 -16.02 -0.24
C GLY A 173 -0.38 -15.96 -1.74
N VAL A 174 -1.24 -15.08 -2.29
CA VAL A 174 -1.35 -14.80 -3.74
C VAL A 174 -1.34 -13.30 -3.95
N PHE A 175 -0.38 -12.81 -4.72
CA PHE A 175 -0.21 -11.37 -4.91
C PHE A 175 -0.28 -10.97 -6.38
N LEU A 176 -1.24 -10.09 -6.67
CA LEU A 176 -1.37 -9.45 -7.98
C LEU A 176 -0.44 -8.25 -8.07
N VAL A 177 0.36 -8.23 -9.12
CA VAL A 177 1.33 -7.15 -9.44
C VAL A 177 0.96 -6.57 -10.81
N SER A 178 0.40 -5.38 -10.83
CA SER A 178 0.08 -4.69 -12.08
C SER A 178 1.30 -3.93 -12.61
N LEU A 179 1.73 -4.27 -13.81
CA LEU A 179 2.86 -3.66 -14.50
C LEU A 179 2.44 -2.65 -15.59
N ALA A 180 1.12 -2.42 -15.72
CA ALA A 180 0.55 -1.56 -16.76
C ALA A 180 1.10 -0.12 -16.79
N ALA A 181 1.44 0.44 -15.63
CA ALA A 181 1.98 1.80 -15.50
C ALA A 181 3.51 1.84 -15.54
N LEU A 182 4.19 0.68 -15.60
CA LEU A 182 5.64 0.59 -15.59
C LEU A 182 6.18 0.63 -17.01
N ARG A 183 7.13 1.50 -17.29
CA ARG A 183 7.79 1.62 -18.59
C ARG A 183 9.24 1.15 -18.57
N ASP A 184 9.90 1.27 -17.42
CA ASP A 184 11.30 0.86 -17.27
C ASP A 184 11.38 -0.54 -16.65
N PRO A 185 11.93 -1.52 -17.38
CA PRO A 185 12.10 -2.89 -16.92
C PRO A 185 12.91 -3.02 -15.62
N ALA A 186 13.80 -2.07 -15.32
CA ALA A 186 14.65 -2.10 -14.15
C ALA A 186 13.87 -2.10 -12.83
N TYR A 187 12.63 -1.58 -12.82
CA TYR A 187 11.84 -1.44 -11.60
C TYR A 187 10.82 -2.57 -11.35
N VAL A 188 10.82 -3.63 -12.12
CA VAL A 188 9.86 -4.74 -11.96
C VAL A 188 9.98 -5.37 -10.57
N THR A 189 11.18 -5.63 -10.08
CA THR A 189 11.41 -6.20 -8.74
C THR A 189 10.98 -5.26 -7.62
N ASN A 190 11.08 -3.94 -7.82
CA ASN A 190 10.60 -2.93 -6.87
C ASN A 190 9.07 -2.97 -6.75
N VAL A 191 8.37 -3.10 -7.89
CA VAL A 191 6.91 -3.19 -7.90
C VAL A 191 6.45 -4.50 -7.25
N ILE A 192 7.16 -5.61 -7.48
CA ILE A 192 6.92 -6.89 -6.80
C ILE A 192 7.12 -6.72 -5.28
N GLY A 193 8.24 -6.15 -4.85
CA GLY A 193 8.52 -5.88 -3.44
C GLY A 193 7.42 -5.04 -2.78
N GLY A 194 6.98 -3.97 -3.44
CA GLY A 194 5.88 -3.13 -2.98
C GLY A 194 4.55 -3.89 -2.84
N ALA A 195 4.22 -4.76 -3.79
CA ALA A 195 3.01 -5.59 -3.72
C ALA A 195 3.05 -6.61 -2.56
N LEU A 196 4.25 -7.08 -2.20
CA LEU A 196 4.50 -7.98 -1.07
C LEU A 196 4.55 -7.23 0.29
N GLY A 197 4.47 -5.90 0.28
CA GLY A 197 4.60 -5.07 1.48
C GLY A 197 6.03 -5.00 2.04
N LEU A 198 7.03 -5.35 1.22
CA LEU A 198 8.44 -5.25 1.61
C LEU A 198 8.86 -3.78 1.66
N ARG A 199 9.68 -3.47 2.64
CA ARG A 199 10.39 -2.19 2.72
C ARG A 199 11.86 -2.47 2.40
N PRO A 200 12.28 -2.26 1.15
CA PRO A 200 13.66 -2.51 0.76
C PRO A 200 14.61 -1.70 1.64
N THR A 201 15.73 -2.31 2.02
CA THR A 201 16.82 -1.63 2.69
C THR A 201 17.89 -1.24 1.66
N PRO A 202 18.67 -0.17 1.88
CA PRO A 202 19.61 0.34 0.88
C PRO A 202 20.86 -0.53 0.69
N GLU A 203 21.12 -1.39 1.65
CA GLU A 203 22.36 -2.15 1.76
C GLU A 203 22.48 -3.28 0.73
N GLU A 204 21.34 -3.71 0.14
CA GLU A 204 21.27 -4.79 -0.83
C GLU A 204 20.38 -4.41 -2.01
N PRO A 205 20.65 -4.90 -3.23
CA PRO A 205 19.75 -4.72 -4.35
C PRO A 205 18.35 -5.23 -4.02
N VAL A 206 17.32 -4.49 -4.42
CA VAL A 206 15.92 -4.85 -4.15
C VAL A 206 15.59 -6.26 -4.64
N ALA A 207 16.20 -6.68 -5.75
CA ALA A 207 16.04 -8.03 -6.28
C ALA A 207 16.49 -9.11 -5.29
N ASP A 208 17.61 -8.89 -4.59
CA ASP A 208 18.16 -9.84 -3.62
C ASP A 208 17.30 -9.90 -2.36
N GLN A 209 16.81 -8.75 -1.89
CA GLN A 209 15.88 -8.67 -0.76
C GLN A 209 14.55 -9.36 -1.03
N VAL A 210 13.98 -9.14 -2.24
CA VAL A 210 12.77 -9.85 -2.68
C VAL A 210 13.02 -11.36 -2.74
N ALA A 211 14.17 -11.79 -3.26
CA ALA A 211 14.56 -13.20 -3.31
C ALA A 211 14.75 -13.78 -1.88
N ALA A 212 15.43 -13.08 -1.00
CA ALA A 212 15.63 -13.50 0.41
C ALA A 212 14.30 -13.63 1.17
N TYR A 213 13.35 -12.72 0.94
CA TYR A 213 12.00 -12.81 1.51
C TYR A 213 11.23 -14.01 0.99
N LEU A 214 11.38 -14.33 -0.30
CA LEU A 214 10.60 -15.35 -0.98
C LEU A 214 11.20 -16.76 -0.92
N VAL A 215 12.48 -16.91 -0.57
CA VAL A 215 13.23 -18.20 -0.70
C VAL A 215 12.55 -19.39 -0.01
N ASN A 216 11.91 -19.17 1.15
CA ASN A 216 11.25 -20.20 1.94
C ASN A 216 9.71 -20.11 1.89
N LYS A 217 9.15 -19.35 0.94
CA LYS A 217 7.72 -19.10 0.85
C LYS A 217 7.07 -19.86 -0.28
N ARG A 218 5.88 -20.40 0.00
CA ARG A 218 5.00 -21.01 -0.98
C ARG A 218 3.93 -20.02 -1.42
N LEU A 219 4.23 -19.23 -2.49
CA LEU A 219 3.47 -18.06 -2.88
C LEU A 219 3.27 -18.01 -4.39
N LEU A 220 2.14 -17.45 -4.84
CA LEU A 220 1.86 -17.16 -6.24
C LEU A 220 1.98 -15.66 -6.54
N LEU A 221 2.82 -15.31 -7.50
CA LEU A 221 2.90 -13.98 -8.10
C LEU A 221 2.05 -13.94 -9.38
N ALA A 222 0.99 -13.15 -9.39
CA ALA A 222 0.21 -12.88 -10.59
C ALA A 222 0.70 -11.55 -11.21
N LEU A 223 1.51 -11.65 -12.27
CA LEU A 223 2.14 -10.49 -12.94
C LEU A 223 1.29 -10.08 -14.15
N ASP A 224 0.59 -8.96 -14.04
CA ASP A 224 -0.34 -8.51 -15.08
C ASP A 224 0.27 -7.43 -15.98
N ASN A 225 -0.04 -7.49 -17.28
CA ASN A 225 0.46 -6.58 -18.32
C ASN A 225 1.98 -6.60 -18.51
N PHE A 226 2.59 -7.78 -18.51
CA PHE A 226 4.04 -7.92 -18.62
C PHE A 226 4.59 -7.44 -19.99
N GLU A 227 3.73 -7.34 -21.02
CA GLU A 227 4.08 -6.78 -22.32
C GLU A 227 4.66 -5.36 -22.28
N GLN A 228 4.46 -4.62 -21.20
CA GLN A 228 5.04 -3.29 -21.03
C GLN A 228 6.54 -3.32 -20.68
N VAL A 229 6.99 -4.43 -20.12
CA VAL A 229 8.34 -4.59 -19.56
C VAL A 229 8.95 -5.95 -19.89
N VAL A 230 8.75 -6.45 -21.10
CA VAL A 230 9.22 -7.80 -21.54
C VAL A 230 10.73 -7.97 -21.32
N GLU A 231 11.50 -6.90 -21.44
CA GLU A 231 12.94 -6.90 -21.20
C GLU A 231 13.31 -7.26 -19.75
N ALA A 232 12.37 -7.17 -18.80
CA ALA A 232 12.56 -7.63 -17.41
C ALA A 232 12.37 -9.14 -17.23
N ALA A 233 12.03 -9.89 -18.26
CA ALA A 233 11.83 -11.34 -18.16
C ALA A 233 13.02 -12.10 -17.50
N PRO A 234 14.30 -11.75 -17.74
CA PRO A 234 15.42 -12.36 -17.05
C PRO A 234 15.40 -12.17 -15.53
N GLN A 235 14.84 -11.07 -15.01
CA GLN A 235 14.72 -10.84 -13.57
C GLN A 235 13.74 -11.82 -12.95
N ILE A 236 12.63 -12.12 -13.63
CA ILE A 236 11.66 -13.13 -13.19
C ILE A 236 12.28 -14.54 -13.20
N ALA A 237 13.07 -14.85 -14.23
CA ALA A 237 13.80 -16.13 -14.29
C ALA A 237 14.79 -16.27 -13.13
N ALA A 238 15.55 -15.22 -12.82
CA ALA A 238 16.47 -15.20 -11.70
C ALA A 238 15.73 -15.37 -10.35
N LEU A 239 14.63 -14.66 -10.15
CA LEU A 239 13.79 -14.78 -8.95
C LEU A 239 13.24 -16.20 -8.76
N LEU A 240 12.67 -16.78 -9.81
CA LEU A 240 12.20 -18.16 -9.79
C LEU A 240 13.37 -19.15 -9.57
N GLY A 241 14.57 -18.88 -10.10
CA GLY A 241 15.77 -19.67 -9.86
C GLY A 241 16.20 -19.69 -8.40
N ALA A 242 16.17 -18.54 -7.75
CA ALA A 242 16.55 -18.36 -6.34
C ALA A 242 15.50 -18.92 -5.36
N CYS A 243 14.21 -18.93 -5.72
CA CYS A 243 13.10 -19.24 -4.83
C CYS A 243 12.34 -20.51 -5.28
N PRO A 244 12.67 -21.72 -4.78
CA PRO A 244 12.17 -22.98 -5.33
C PRO A 244 10.65 -23.18 -5.27
N GLN A 245 9.96 -22.60 -4.31
CA GLN A 245 8.52 -22.82 -4.06
C GLN A 245 7.63 -21.69 -4.60
N ILE A 246 8.23 -20.65 -5.21
CA ILE A 246 7.48 -19.56 -5.83
C ILE A 246 7.01 -19.97 -7.21
N LYS A 247 5.78 -19.58 -7.53
CA LYS A 247 5.22 -19.69 -8.88
C LYS A 247 4.81 -18.34 -9.42
N ALA A 248 4.89 -18.19 -10.73
CA ALA A 248 4.46 -16.98 -11.43
C ALA A 248 3.38 -17.29 -12.46
N LEU A 249 2.27 -16.56 -12.40
CA LEU A 249 1.21 -16.51 -13.39
C LEU A 249 1.29 -15.16 -14.10
N VAL A 250 1.65 -15.16 -15.37
CA VAL A 250 1.91 -13.93 -16.13
C VAL A 250 0.85 -13.71 -17.18
N THR A 251 0.38 -12.48 -17.36
CA THR A 251 -0.39 -12.10 -18.53
C THR A 251 0.47 -11.23 -19.45
N SER A 252 0.50 -11.56 -20.75
CA SER A 252 1.27 -10.84 -21.76
C SER A 252 0.60 -10.97 -23.14
N ARG A 253 0.98 -10.09 -24.08
CA ARG A 253 0.58 -10.23 -25.49
C ARG A 253 1.41 -11.30 -26.20
N GLU A 254 2.63 -11.53 -25.72
CA GLU A 254 3.58 -12.50 -26.26
C GLU A 254 4.24 -13.31 -25.13
N ALA A 255 4.87 -14.42 -25.51
CA ALA A 255 5.62 -15.24 -24.57
C ALA A 255 6.89 -14.52 -24.08
N LEU A 256 7.29 -14.78 -22.84
CA LEU A 256 8.51 -14.20 -22.22
C LEU A 256 9.78 -14.87 -22.76
N ARG A 257 9.66 -16.05 -23.38
CA ARG A 257 10.75 -16.86 -23.95
C ARG A 257 11.80 -17.29 -22.91
N LEU A 258 11.31 -17.62 -21.73
CA LEU A 258 12.14 -18.10 -20.63
C LEU A 258 12.19 -19.63 -20.56
N ALA A 259 13.30 -20.18 -20.08
CA ALA A 259 13.41 -21.60 -19.83
C ALA A 259 12.39 -22.06 -18.76
N GLY A 260 11.65 -23.13 -19.02
CA GLY A 260 10.60 -23.64 -18.13
C GLY A 260 9.28 -22.84 -18.18
N GLU A 261 9.15 -21.88 -19.09
CA GLU A 261 7.89 -21.18 -19.33
C GLU A 261 6.87 -22.12 -19.98
N GLN A 262 5.69 -22.24 -19.36
CA GLN A 262 4.53 -22.85 -20.00
C GLN A 262 3.62 -21.76 -20.56
N VAL A 263 3.54 -21.68 -21.88
CA VAL A 263 2.72 -20.68 -22.57
C VAL A 263 1.34 -21.24 -22.87
N VAL A 264 0.31 -20.53 -22.42
CA VAL A 264 -1.10 -20.89 -22.67
C VAL A 264 -1.76 -19.77 -23.47
N PRO A 265 -2.08 -20.00 -24.76
CA PRO A 265 -2.79 -19.01 -25.56
C PRO A 265 -4.26 -18.94 -25.14
N VAL A 266 -4.71 -17.74 -24.78
CA VAL A 266 -6.11 -17.46 -24.47
C VAL A 266 -6.87 -17.18 -25.75
N ALA A 267 -7.74 -18.09 -26.14
CA ALA A 267 -8.56 -17.97 -27.34
C ALA A 267 -9.76 -17.02 -27.11
N PRO A 268 -10.40 -16.46 -28.16
CA PRO A 268 -11.71 -15.84 -28.07
C PRO A 268 -12.75 -16.79 -27.43
N LEU A 269 -13.89 -16.26 -26.97
CA LEU A 269 -14.95 -17.07 -26.39
C LEU A 269 -15.56 -18.04 -27.42
N ALA A 270 -16.00 -19.19 -26.95
CA ALA A 270 -16.86 -20.08 -27.72
C ALA A 270 -18.21 -19.41 -28.04
N ASP A 271 -18.92 -19.84 -29.08
CA ASP A 271 -20.16 -19.20 -29.54
C ASP A 271 -21.21 -19.10 -28.43
N GLU A 272 -21.40 -20.15 -27.63
CA GLU A 272 -22.36 -20.14 -26.51
C GLU A 272 -21.98 -19.14 -25.42
N ALA A 273 -20.70 -19.14 -25.01
CA ALA A 273 -20.20 -18.23 -23.99
C ALA A 273 -20.23 -16.75 -24.46
N ALA A 274 -19.90 -16.51 -25.73
CA ALA A 274 -19.99 -15.19 -26.34
C ALA A 274 -21.42 -14.65 -26.34
N ARG A 275 -22.38 -15.51 -26.71
CA ARG A 275 -23.82 -15.19 -26.65
C ARG A 275 -24.28 -14.92 -25.21
N GLU A 276 -23.90 -15.78 -24.28
CA GLU A 276 -24.25 -15.60 -22.87
C GLU A 276 -23.71 -14.28 -22.32
N LEU A 277 -22.45 -13.96 -22.60
CA LEU A 277 -21.84 -12.69 -22.21
C LEU A 277 -22.61 -11.50 -22.78
N PHE A 278 -22.92 -11.52 -24.09
CA PHE A 278 -23.70 -10.47 -24.74
C PHE A 278 -25.07 -10.29 -24.07
N MET A 279 -25.82 -11.39 -23.88
CA MET A 279 -27.15 -11.36 -23.26
C MET A 279 -27.08 -10.80 -21.83
N ARG A 280 -26.18 -11.26 -21.00
CA ARG A 280 -26.02 -10.76 -19.62
C ARG A 280 -25.69 -9.26 -19.60
N ARG A 281 -24.80 -8.81 -20.48
CA ARG A 281 -24.42 -7.39 -20.57
C ARG A 281 -25.57 -6.53 -21.14
N ALA A 282 -26.26 -6.99 -22.17
CA ALA A 282 -27.42 -6.29 -22.74
C ALA A 282 -28.54 -6.15 -21.70
N LEU A 283 -28.87 -7.20 -20.94
CA LEU A 283 -29.86 -7.16 -19.87
C LEU A 283 -29.41 -6.27 -18.68
N ALA A 284 -28.12 -6.19 -18.39
CA ALA A 284 -27.63 -5.33 -17.32
C ALA A 284 -27.84 -3.84 -17.62
N VAL A 285 -27.75 -3.42 -18.91
CA VAL A 285 -27.99 -2.02 -19.33
C VAL A 285 -29.43 -1.79 -19.71
N ASN A 286 -30.18 -2.82 -20.11
CA ASN A 286 -31.63 -2.75 -20.45
C ASN A 286 -32.39 -3.94 -19.86
N PRO A 287 -32.84 -3.85 -18.59
CA PRO A 287 -33.54 -4.94 -17.91
C PRO A 287 -34.88 -5.31 -18.55
N THR A 288 -35.44 -4.43 -19.38
CA THR A 288 -36.72 -4.62 -20.08
C THR A 288 -36.54 -5.22 -21.48
N LEU A 289 -35.33 -5.53 -21.89
CA LEU A 289 -35.03 -6.13 -23.19
C LEU A 289 -35.61 -7.55 -23.26
N ASP A 290 -36.61 -7.74 -24.09
CA ASP A 290 -37.22 -9.06 -24.37
C ASP A 290 -36.39 -9.76 -25.46
N LEU A 291 -35.60 -10.72 -25.11
CA LEU A 291 -34.75 -11.50 -26.02
C LEU A 291 -35.45 -12.82 -26.33
N THR A 292 -36.04 -12.89 -27.53
CA THR A 292 -36.70 -14.09 -28.01
C THR A 292 -35.75 -15.14 -28.58
N SER A 293 -36.24 -16.32 -28.86
CA SER A 293 -35.44 -17.38 -29.54
C SER A 293 -35.03 -16.99 -30.98
N ALA A 294 -35.73 -16.07 -31.62
CA ALA A 294 -35.39 -15.52 -32.95
C ALA A 294 -34.17 -14.58 -32.91
N ASP A 295 -33.95 -13.93 -31.76
CA ASP A 295 -32.83 -12.99 -31.58
C ASP A 295 -31.47 -13.67 -31.43
N LYS A 296 -31.46 -14.98 -31.11
CA LYS A 296 -30.21 -15.75 -30.93
C LYS A 296 -29.32 -15.71 -32.17
N SER A 297 -29.89 -15.82 -33.35
CA SER A 297 -29.11 -15.79 -34.59
C SER A 297 -28.48 -14.42 -34.86
N GLN A 298 -29.16 -13.33 -34.48
CA GLN A 298 -28.64 -11.98 -34.60
C GLN A 298 -27.53 -11.73 -33.59
N ILE A 299 -27.71 -12.20 -32.34
CA ILE A 299 -26.68 -12.11 -31.29
C ILE A 299 -25.43 -12.89 -31.69
N ASP A 300 -25.58 -14.11 -32.24
CA ASP A 300 -24.46 -14.90 -32.73
C ASP A 300 -23.72 -14.19 -33.86
N ALA A 301 -24.45 -13.57 -34.77
CA ALA A 301 -23.85 -12.80 -35.87
C ALA A 301 -23.11 -11.55 -35.33
N ILE A 302 -23.68 -10.84 -34.34
CA ILE A 302 -23.03 -9.73 -33.64
C ILE A 302 -21.73 -10.20 -32.99
N CYS A 303 -21.79 -11.25 -32.17
CA CYS A 303 -20.60 -11.80 -31.50
C CYS A 303 -19.51 -12.23 -32.50
N LYS A 304 -19.92 -12.82 -33.62
CA LYS A 304 -19.00 -13.22 -34.68
C LYS A 304 -18.35 -12.03 -35.37
N SER A 305 -19.11 -10.94 -35.62
CA SER A 305 -18.59 -9.73 -36.26
C SER A 305 -17.55 -8.99 -35.42
N VAL A 306 -17.51 -9.24 -34.11
CA VAL A 306 -16.52 -8.68 -33.16
C VAL A 306 -15.52 -9.75 -32.69
N ASP A 307 -15.26 -10.80 -33.51
CA ASP A 307 -14.33 -11.90 -33.29
C ASP A 307 -14.50 -12.61 -31.93
N ARG A 308 -15.67 -12.53 -31.32
CA ARG A 308 -15.98 -13.11 -30.00
C ARG A 308 -15.01 -12.68 -28.89
N LEU A 309 -14.43 -11.50 -29.04
CA LEU A 309 -13.58 -10.87 -28.03
C LEU A 309 -14.47 -10.33 -26.91
N PRO A 310 -14.27 -10.75 -25.63
CA PRO A 310 -15.10 -10.30 -24.51
C PRO A 310 -15.31 -8.80 -24.44
N LEU A 311 -14.23 -8.02 -24.53
CA LEU A 311 -14.31 -6.56 -24.48
C LEU A 311 -15.14 -5.98 -25.64
N ALA A 312 -14.97 -6.50 -26.85
CA ALA A 312 -15.72 -6.04 -28.01
C ALA A 312 -17.22 -6.41 -27.92
N ILE A 313 -17.51 -7.58 -27.32
CA ILE A 313 -18.88 -8.01 -27.03
C ILE A 313 -19.54 -7.06 -26.00
N GLU A 314 -18.83 -6.74 -24.90
CA GLU A 314 -19.33 -5.82 -23.86
C GLU A 314 -19.58 -4.42 -24.41
N LEU A 315 -18.68 -3.91 -25.27
CA LEU A 315 -18.86 -2.63 -25.95
C LEU A 315 -20.08 -2.64 -26.89
N ALA A 316 -20.26 -3.71 -27.66
CA ALA A 316 -21.41 -3.85 -28.56
C ALA A 316 -22.75 -3.95 -27.78
N ALA A 317 -22.78 -4.78 -26.72
CA ALA A 317 -23.98 -4.96 -25.90
C ALA A 317 -24.45 -3.68 -25.21
N ALA A 318 -23.53 -2.78 -24.85
CA ALA A 318 -23.83 -1.49 -24.22
C ALA A 318 -24.69 -0.56 -25.11
N TRP A 319 -24.73 -0.80 -26.41
CA TRP A 319 -25.53 -0.01 -27.35
C TRP A 319 -26.91 -0.57 -27.63
N THR A 320 -27.29 -1.71 -27.09
CA THR A 320 -28.58 -2.34 -27.30
C THR A 320 -29.76 -1.45 -26.90
N PRO A 321 -29.73 -0.62 -25.84
CA PRO A 321 -30.84 0.26 -25.49
C PRO A 321 -31.09 1.34 -26.54
N THR A 322 -30.04 1.76 -27.25
CA THR A 322 -30.12 2.88 -28.20
C THR A 322 -30.44 2.42 -29.65
N LEU A 323 -29.92 1.26 -30.06
CA LEU A 323 -29.95 0.83 -31.46
C LEU A 323 -30.85 -0.38 -31.72
N GLY A 324 -31.06 -1.24 -30.72
CA GLY A 324 -31.64 -2.58 -30.95
C GLY A 324 -30.66 -3.53 -31.68
N LEU A 325 -31.03 -4.80 -31.84
CA LEU A 325 -30.12 -5.84 -32.38
C LEU A 325 -29.87 -5.71 -33.88
N ALA A 326 -30.91 -5.54 -34.70
CA ALA A 326 -30.77 -5.53 -36.15
C ALA A 326 -29.94 -4.34 -36.66
N PRO A 327 -30.19 -3.07 -36.26
CA PRO A 327 -29.36 -1.95 -36.63
C PRO A 327 -27.90 -2.05 -36.08
N LEU A 328 -27.75 -2.67 -34.91
CA LEU A 328 -26.42 -2.93 -34.32
C LEU A 328 -25.64 -3.88 -35.23
N LEU A 329 -26.24 -5.01 -35.64
CA LEU A 329 -25.64 -5.99 -36.53
C LEU A 329 -25.28 -5.36 -37.89
N GLU A 330 -26.18 -4.62 -38.50
CA GLU A 330 -25.94 -3.94 -39.76
C GLU A 330 -24.71 -3.01 -39.71
N ARG A 331 -24.61 -2.24 -38.65
CA ARG A 331 -23.47 -1.32 -38.46
C ARG A 331 -22.15 -2.03 -38.21
N LEU A 332 -22.15 -3.13 -37.44
CA LEU A 332 -20.94 -3.93 -37.16
C LEU A 332 -20.53 -4.79 -38.35
N SER A 333 -21.45 -5.17 -39.23
CA SER A 333 -21.17 -6.00 -40.41
C SER A 333 -20.63 -5.21 -41.62
N ARG A 334 -20.78 -3.89 -41.65
CA ARG A 334 -20.14 -3.06 -42.67
C ARG A 334 -18.65 -2.97 -42.39
N PRO A 335 -17.77 -3.43 -43.31
CA PRO A 335 -16.32 -3.22 -43.19
C PRO A 335 -16.11 -1.72 -42.97
N LEU A 336 -15.39 -1.39 -41.93
CA LEU A 336 -15.11 0.00 -41.57
C LEU A 336 -14.12 0.55 -42.62
N GLU A 337 -14.64 0.90 -43.82
CA GLU A 337 -13.90 1.57 -44.90
C GLU A 337 -13.20 2.86 -44.47
N LEU A 338 -13.48 3.32 -43.27
CA LEU A 338 -13.05 4.61 -42.73
C LEU A 338 -11.86 4.53 -41.73
N LEU A 339 -11.26 3.37 -41.52
CA LEU A 339 -10.10 3.25 -40.63
C LEU A 339 -8.78 3.21 -41.40
N THR A 340 -8.54 4.18 -42.25
CA THR A 340 -7.30 4.32 -43.04
C THR A 340 -6.11 4.85 -42.24
N GLY A 341 -6.19 5.03 -40.93
CA GLY A 341 -5.09 5.56 -40.10
C GLY A 341 -4.34 4.57 -39.20
N GLY A 342 -4.72 3.29 -39.18
CA GLY A 342 -4.05 2.27 -38.35
C GLY A 342 -2.90 1.56 -39.09
N ARG A 343 -1.93 1.01 -38.32
CA ARG A 343 -0.85 0.18 -38.86
C ARG A 343 -1.42 -1.00 -39.66
N ARG A 344 -1.14 -1.06 -40.97
CA ARG A 344 -1.64 -2.09 -41.88
C ARG A 344 -1.13 -3.49 -41.55
N ASP A 345 -0.09 -3.58 -40.74
CA ASP A 345 0.61 -4.79 -40.32
C ASP A 345 0.07 -5.39 -39.01
N ALA A 346 -0.95 -4.75 -38.37
CA ALA A 346 -1.56 -5.28 -37.13
C ALA A 346 -2.40 -6.55 -37.41
N PRO A 347 -2.39 -7.56 -36.49
CA PRO A 347 -3.24 -8.74 -36.59
C PRO A 347 -4.73 -8.38 -36.75
N GLU A 348 -5.47 -9.18 -37.54
CA GLU A 348 -6.87 -8.92 -37.87
C GLU A 348 -7.76 -8.69 -36.64
N ARG A 349 -7.56 -9.48 -35.57
CA ARG A 349 -8.28 -9.33 -34.29
C ARG A 349 -8.01 -8.02 -33.56
N GLN A 350 -6.79 -7.48 -33.65
CA GLN A 350 -6.48 -6.17 -33.09
C GLN A 350 -7.14 -5.05 -33.88
N ARG A 351 -7.25 -5.22 -35.22
CA ARG A 351 -7.99 -4.28 -36.08
C ARG A 351 -9.49 -4.26 -35.73
N THR A 352 -10.10 -5.44 -35.50
CA THR A 352 -11.50 -5.56 -35.12
C THR A 352 -11.81 -4.89 -33.79
N LEU A 353 -10.98 -5.11 -32.76
CA LEU A 353 -11.19 -4.46 -31.46
C LEU A 353 -11.04 -2.93 -31.55
N ARG A 354 -10.00 -2.46 -32.24
CA ARG A 354 -9.80 -1.03 -32.51
C ARG A 354 -10.97 -0.43 -33.28
N ALA A 355 -11.49 -1.14 -34.29
CA ALA A 355 -12.64 -0.75 -35.04
C ALA A 355 -13.90 -0.64 -34.15
N THR A 356 -14.09 -1.59 -33.24
CA THR A 356 -15.22 -1.58 -32.30
C THR A 356 -15.12 -0.41 -31.32
N ILE A 357 -13.94 -0.12 -30.78
CA ILE A 357 -13.72 1.04 -29.92
C ILE A 357 -14.00 2.33 -30.69
N ALA A 358 -13.41 2.48 -31.88
CA ALA A 358 -13.60 3.66 -32.74
C ALA A 358 -15.08 3.88 -33.10
N TRP A 359 -15.82 2.81 -33.36
CA TRP A 359 -17.24 2.87 -33.61
C TRP A 359 -18.00 3.35 -32.36
N SER A 360 -17.73 2.79 -31.19
CA SER A 360 -18.36 3.22 -29.94
C SER A 360 -18.09 4.70 -29.66
N VAL A 361 -16.85 5.17 -29.86
CA VAL A 361 -16.44 6.56 -29.64
C VAL A 361 -17.12 7.53 -30.63
N ARG A 362 -17.38 7.10 -31.88
CA ARG A 362 -18.11 7.92 -32.85
C ARG A 362 -19.55 8.16 -32.48
N LEU A 363 -20.15 7.28 -31.68
CA LEU A 363 -21.54 7.42 -31.23
C LEU A 363 -21.69 8.32 -30.01
N LEU A 364 -20.58 8.73 -29.41
CA LEU A 364 -20.55 9.66 -28.29
C LEU A 364 -20.89 11.09 -28.76
N GLY A 365 -21.55 11.85 -27.90
CA GLY A 365 -21.70 13.29 -28.05
C GLY A 365 -20.34 14.02 -28.01
N PRO A 366 -20.24 15.25 -28.49
CA PRO A 366 -18.99 15.99 -28.58
C PRO A 366 -18.29 16.13 -27.23
N ASP A 367 -19.02 16.41 -26.16
CA ASP A 367 -18.49 16.61 -24.81
C ASP A 367 -18.01 15.28 -24.19
N GLU A 368 -18.79 14.21 -24.37
CA GLU A 368 -18.42 12.86 -23.93
C GLU A 368 -17.19 12.36 -24.66
N ARG A 369 -17.08 12.59 -25.97
CA ARG A 369 -15.90 12.22 -26.77
C ARG A 369 -14.67 12.98 -26.31
N ARG A 370 -14.80 14.27 -26.03
CA ARG A 370 -13.70 15.09 -25.52
C ARG A 370 -13.24 14.59 -24.15
N LEU A 371 -14.18 14.33 -23.24
CA LEU A 371 -13.87 13.77 -21.91
C LEU A 371 -13.22 12.39 -22.04
N PHE A 372 -13.74 11.50 -22.89
CA PHE A 372 -13.16 10.19 -23.17
C PHE A 372 -11.68 10.29 -23.59
N MET A 373 -11.35 11.15 -24.54
CA MET A 373 -9.98 11.36 -24.99
C MET A 373 -9.09 11.88 -23.85
N ARG A 374 -9.59 12.87 -23.10
CA ARG A 374 -8.87 13.52 -22.00
C ARG A 374 -8.62 12.57 -20.83
N MET A 375 -9.51 11.62 -20.56
CA MET A 375 -9.31 10.57 -19.54
C MET A 375 -8.09 9.68 -19.80
N ALA A 376 -7.58 9.61 -21.02
CA ALA A 376 -6.38 8.83 -21.35
C ALA A 376 -5.08 9.35 -20.72
N CYS A 377 -5.05 10.62 -20.24
CA CYS A 377 -3.87 11.17 -19.55
C CYS A 377 -3.60 10.52 -18.19
N PHE A 378 -4.60 9.87 -17.57
CA PHE A 378 -4.45 9.21 -16.28
C PHE A 378 -3.82 7.83 -16.41
N GLY A 379 -2.75 7.58 -15.63
CA GLY A 379 -2.03 6.30 -15.63
C GLY A 379 -2.74 5.19 -14.84
N GLY A 380 -3.49 5.54 -13.80
CA GLY A 380 -4.17 4.58 -12.91
C GLY A 380 -5.66 4.87 -12.72
N GLY A 381 -6.24 5.73 -13.57
CA GLY A 381 -7.57 6.30 -13.40
C GLY A 381 -7.55 7.55 -12.52
N ALA A 382 -8.74 8.09 -12.19
CA ALA A 382 -8.88 9.37 -11.51
C ALA A 382 -10.11 9.44 -10.61
N THR A 383 -10.01 10.24 -9.55
CA THR A 383 -11.17 10.68 -8.76
C THR A 383 -11.94 11.76 -9.50
N LEU A 384 -13.20 11.97 -9.16
CA LEU A 384 -14.02 13.04 -9.77
C LEU A 384 -13.35 14.42 -9.68
N PRO A 385 -12.81 14.87 -8.52
CA PRO A 385 -12.11 16.15 -8.45
C PRO A 385 -10.90 16.25 -9.38
N ALA A 386 -10.15 15.16 -9.59
CA ALA A 386 -9.04 15.16 -10.54
C ALA A 386 -9.51 15.29 -11.99
N VAL A 387 -10.60 14.59 -12.35
CA VAL A 387 -11.21 14.71 -13.69
C VAL A 387 -11.68 16.13 -13.94
N GLU A 388 -12.40 16.73 -12.99
CA GLU A 388 -12.89 18.11 -13.10
C GLU A 388 -11.74 19.11 -13.27
N ALA A 389 -10.70 18.99 -12.46
CA ALA A 389 -9.57 19.92 -12.50
C ALA A 389 -8.70 19.80 -13.76
N ILE A 390 -8.60 18.59 -14.34
CA ILE A 390 -7.68 18.33 -15.47
C ILE A 390 -8.43 18.31 -16.80
N CYS A 391 -9.57 17.64 -16.86
CA CYS A 391 -10.27 17.38 -18.11
C CYS A 391 -11.32 18.45 -18.47
N CYS A 392 -11.75 19.28 -17.50
CA CYS A 392 -12.72 20.35 -17.78
C CYS A 392 -12.02 21.67 -18.08
N ASP A 393 -12.61 22.45 -18.98
CA ASP A 393 -12.15 23.80 -19.26
C ASP A 393 -12.84 24.77 -18.27
N ASP A 394 -12.11 25.75 -17.73
CA ASP A 394 -12.59 26.73 -16.72
C ASP A 394 -13.78 27.62 -17.15
N THR A 395 -14.25 27.49 -18.38
CA THR A 395 -15.34 28.28 -18.91
C THR A 395 -16.70 27.65 -18.61
N ALA A 396 -17.32 28.14 -17.56
CA ALA A 396 -18.73 28.04 -17.21
C ALA A 396 -19.24 26.69 -16.61
N GLY A 397 -19.44 26.67 -15.29
CA GLY A 397 -20.59 25.97 -14.65
C GLY A 397 -20.75 24.44 -14.85
N ASN A 398 -19.80 23.73 -15.43
CA ASN A 398 -19.96 22.41 -16.05
C ASN A 398 -19.79 21.17 -15.13
N GLY A 399 -19.66 21.31 -13.83
CA GLY A 399 -19.48 20.14 -12.94
C GLY A 399 -20.61 19.10 -13.01
N GLN A 400 -21.86 19.55 -13.19
CA GLN A 400 -23.00 18.64 -13.38
C GLN A 400 -22.94 17.86 -14.71
N ASN A 401 -22.37 18.47 -15.75
CA ASN A 401 -22.19 17.84 -17.05
C ASN A 401 -21.10 16.78 -17.05
N THR A 402 -20.03 16.99 -16.27
CA THR A 402 -18.88 16.04 -16.18
C THR A 402 -19.30 14.72 -15.56
N LEU A 403 -20.05 14.77 -14.46
CA LEU A 403 -20.54 13.55 -13.80
C LEU A 403 -21.50 12.76 -14.70
N ALA A 404 -22.41 13.45 -15.42
CA ALA A 404 -23.31 12.83 -16.38
C ALA A 404 -22.52 12.18 -17.53
N SER A 405 -21.53 12.87 -18.08
CA SER A 405 -20.65 12.32 -19.14
C SER A 405 -19.83 11.11 -18.64
N LEU A 406 -19.31 11.15 -17.41
CA LEU A 406 -18.63 10.01 -16.80
C LEU A 406 -19.60 8.82 -16.63
N ALA A 407 -20.81 9.04 -16.14
CA ALA A 407 -21.82 8.00 -16.01
C ALA A 407 -22.16 7.36 -17.37
N HIS A 408 -22.35 8.16 -18.41
CA HIS A 408 -22.60 7.64 -19.75
C HIS A 408 -21.40 6.86 -20.31
N LEU A 409 -20.15 7.31 -20.08
CA LEU A 409 -18.97 6.57 -20.50
C LEU A 409 -18.83 5.22 -19.75
N VAL A 410 -19.24 5.17 -18.47
CA VAL A 410 -19.30 3.92 -17.70
C VAL A 410 -20.40 3.00 -18.23
N GLU A 411 -21.61 3.50 -18.50
CA GLU A 411 -22.71 2.73 -19.11
C GLU A 411 -22.32 2.14 -20.47
N ARG A 412 -21.45 2.83 -21.23
CA ARG A 412 -20.92 2.37 -22.53
C ARG A 412 -19.70 1.44 -22.40
N ASN A 413 -19.29 1.05 -21.19
CA ASN A 413 -18.10 0.23 -20.92
C ASN A 413 -16.78 0.83 -21.46
N LEU A 414 -16.74 2.14 -21.66
CA LEU A 414 -15.54 2.88 -22.04
C LEU A 414 -14.73 3.30 -20.81
N LEU A 415 -15.38 3.42 -19.66
CA LEU A 415 -14.78 3.62 -18.34
C LEU A 415 -15.28 2.55 -17.37
N LEU A 416 -14.48 2.29 -16.35
CA LEU A 416 -14.82 1.51 -15.16
C LEU A 416 -15.00 2.47 -13.98
N ALA A 417 -16.03 2.29 -13.18
CA ALA A 417 -16.23 3.02 -11.93
C ALA A 417 -16.05 2.08 -10.75
N ASN A 418 -15.16 2.42 -9.82
CA ASN A 418 -14.93 1.70 -8.59
C ASN A 418 -15.19 2.63 -7.41
N GLN A 419 -15.81 2.12 -6.35
CA GLN A 419 -15.94 2.86 -5.09
C GLN A 419 -14.68 2.67 -4.27
N ARG A 420 -14.08 3.79 -3.85
CA ARG A 420 -12.95 3.83 -2.89
C ARG A 420 -13.40 4.58 -1.63
N PRO A 421 -12.68 4.49 -0.52
CA PRO A 421 -13.03 5.25 0.68
C PRO A 421 -13.16 6.76 0.45
N GLU A 422 -12.40 7.29 -0.53
CA GLU A 422 -12.39 8.72 -0.89
C GLU A 422 -13.48 9.09 -1.92
N GLY A 423 -14.28 8.13 -2.40
CA GLY A 423 -15.33 8.35 -3.38
C GLY A 423 -15.19 7.52 -4.66
N SER A 424 -15.94 7.92 -5.69
CA SER A 424 -15.91 7.25 -6.98
C SER A 424 -14.60 7.48 -7.72
N HIS A 425 -13.99 6.39 -8.19
CA HIS A 425 -12.76 6.39 -8.97
C HIS A 425 -13.04 5.82 -10.37
N PHE A 426 -12.68 6.56 -11.40
CA PHE A 426 -12.90 6.22 -12.79
C PHE A 426 -11.60 5.80 -13.45
N SER A 427 -11.60 4.66 -14.12
CA SER A 427 -10.43 4.13 -14.82
C SER A 427 -10.79 3.62 -16.20
N MET A 428 -9.80 3.47 -17.05
CA MET A 428 -9.95 3.02 -18.43
C MET A 428 -9.16 1.72 -18.61
N LEU A 429 -9.74 0.75 -19.31
CA LEU A 429 -8.98 -0.43 -19.72
C LEU A 429 -7.85 0.00 -20.65
N GLU A 430 -6.69 -0.64 -20.52
CA GLU A 430 -5.47 -0.21 -21.22
C GLU A 430 -5.65 -0.13 -22.74
N THR A 431 -6.27 -1.13 -23.36
CA THR A 431 -6.54 -1.12 -24.80
C THR A 431 -7.43 0.04 -25.25
N ILE A 432 -8.38 0.44 -24.39
CA ILE A 432 -9.26 1.60 -24.62
C ILE A 432 -8.46 2.89 -24.42
N ARG A 433 -7.60 2.92 -23.38
CA ARG A 433 -6.73 4.07 -23.08
C ARG A 433 -5.73 4.33 -24.22
N ASP A 434 -5.12 3.28 -24.77
CA ASP A 434 -4.21 3.40 -25.92
C ASP A 434 -4.90 4.08 -27.10
N TYR A 435 -6.13 3.65 -27.40
CA TYR A 435 -6.95 4.28 -28.46
C TYR A 435 -7.27 5.74 -28.15
N ALA A 436 -7.74 6.01 -26.93
CA ALA A 436 -8.11 7.37 -26.51
C ALA A 436 -6.89 8.31 -26.52
N TRP A 437 -5.72 7.78 -26.16
CA TRP A 437 -4.45 8.51 -26.18
C TRP A 437 -4.01 8.88 -27.62
N GLU A 438 -4.18 7.98 -28.58
CA GLU A 438 -3.91 8.28 -29.98
C GLU A 438 -4.84 9.39 -30.50
N GLU A 439 -6.14 9.33 -30.18
CA GLU A 439 -7.12 10.36 -30.53
C GLU A 439 -6.80 11.70 -29.87
N LEU A 440 -6.39 11.70 -28.59
CA LEU A 440 -5.95 12.90 -27.87
C LEU A 440 -4.72 13.54 -28.52
N ARG A 441 -3.75 12.74 -28.93
CA ARG A 441 -2.58 13.24 -29.66
C ARG A 441 -2.97 13.85 -31.01
N ALA A 442 -3.89 13.23 -31.72
CA ALA A 442 -4.37 13.71 -33.01
C ALA A 442 -5.16 15.02 -32.87
N SER A 443 -5.82 15.27 -31.73
CA SER A 443 -6.53 16.54 -31.45
C SER A 443 -5.61 17.73 -31.19
N GLY A 444 -4.32 17.48 -30.87
CA GLY A 444 -3.35 18.51 -30.48
C GLY A 444 -3.47 18.99 -29.04
N GLU A 445 -4.42 18.49 -28.23
CA GLU A 445 -4.61 18.89 -26.83
C GLU A 445 -3.64 18.19 -25.86
N ALA A 446 -2.94 17.14 -26.28
CA ALA A 446 -2.18 16.24 -25.41
C ALA A 446 -1.17 16.97 -24.52
N THR A 447 -0.35 17.87 -25.08
CA THR A 447 0.71 18.58 -24.34
C THR A 447 0.12 19.50 -23.27
N ALA A 448 -0.93 20.26 -23.58
CA ALA A 448 -1.57 21.14 -22.61
C ALA A 448 -2.24 20.36 -21.47
N LEU A 449 -2.86 19.20 -21.80
CA LEU A 449 -3.48 18.34 -20.82
C LEU A 449 -2.47 17.65 -19.89
N GLN A 450 -1.35 17.17 -20.45
CA GLN A 450 -0.27 16.57 -19.68
C GLN A 450 0.36 17.58 -18.70
N ARG A 451 0.51 18.84 -19.12
CA ARG A 451 0.96 19.92 -18.22
C ARG A 451 -0.03 20.12 -17.07
N ARG A 452 -1.33 20.27 -17.35
CA ARG A 452 -2.38 20.40 -16.31
C ARG A 452 -2.38 19.20 -15.37
N HIS A 453 -2.22 17.99 -15.92
CA HIS A 453 -2.10 16.76 -15.14
C HIS A 453 -0.90 16.82 -14.19
N ALA A 454 0.28 17.16 -14.69
CA ALA A 454 1.49 17.26 -13.88
C ALA A 454 1.40 18.36 -12.80
N GLU A 455 0.84 19.53 -13.12
CA GLU A 455 0.62 20.61 -12.16
C GLU A 455 -0.41 20.26 -11.08
N TYR A 456 -1.47 19.52 -11.45
CA TYR A 456 -2.45 19.02 -10.47
C TYR A 456 -1.79 18.09 -9.46
N PHE A 457 -1.03 17.08 -9.94
CA PHE A 457 -0.38 16.13 -9.07
C PHE A 457 0.79 16.75 -8.29
N ALA A 458 1.45 17.78 -8.80
CA ALA A 458 2.44 18.56 -8.05
C ALA A 458 1.79 19.28 -6.85
N ARG A 459 0.62 19.90 -7.03
CA ARG A 459 -0.13 20.50 -5.91
C ARG A 459 -0.58 19.44 -4.91
N LEU A 460 -1.16 18.34 -5.39
CA LEU A 460 -1.61 17.23 -4.53
C LEU A 460 -0.45 16.66 -3.71
N ALA A 461 0.69 16.42 -4.32
CA ALA A 461 1.90 15.96 -3.63
C ALA A 461 2.37 16.98 -2.58
N GLY A 462 2.35 18.28 -2.90
CA GLY A 462 2.66 19.35 -1.96
C GLY A 462 1.73 19.37 -0.73
N GLU A 463 0.44 19.12 -0.93
CA GLU A 463 -0.55 19.04 0.16
C GLU A 463 -0.37 17.81 1.04
N LEU A 464 0.02 16.68 0.45
CA LEU A 464 0.11 15.37 1.11
C LEU A 464 1.53 15.03 1.60
N GLY A 465 2.57 15.51 0.92
CA GLY A 465 3.95 15.05 1.11
C GLY A 465 4.66 15.56 2.36
N PHE A 466 4.23 16.68 2.98
CA PHE A 466 4.86 17.21 4.17
C PHE A 466 4.36 16.57 5.46
N VAL A 467 5.28 16.31 6.40
CA VAL A 467 5.01 15.66 7.69
C VAL A 467 3.97 16.40 8.51
N ARG A 468 2.84 15.74 8.76
CA ARG A 468 1.74 16.24 9.61
C ARG A 468 1.06 15.07 10.32
N PRO A 469 0.24 15.30 11.37
CA PRO A 469 -0.60 14.24 11.94
C PRO A 469 -1.48 13.56 10.88
N GLY A 470 -1.62 12.23 10.93
CA GLY A 470 -2.36 11.45 9.94
C GLY A 470 -1.52 10.95 8.75
N GLN A 471 -0.24 10.72 8.96
CA GLN A 471 0.72 10.26 7.94
C GLN A 471 0.24 9.00 7.18
N ASP A 472 -0.28 7.98 7.88
CA ASP A 472 -0.71 6.72 7.25
C ASP A 472 -1.78 6.91 6.17
N ALA A 473 -2.79 7.75 6.44
CA ALA A 473 -3.84 8.03 5.47
C ALA A 473 -3.31 8.79 4.23
N ARG A 474 -2.30 9.63 4.42
CA ARG A 474 -1.64 10.38 3.33
C ARG A 474 -0.77 9.50 2.49
N ASP A 475 0.04 8.65 3.14
CA ASP A 475 0.89 7.68 2.45
C ASP A 475 0.03 6.70 1.65
N GLN A 476 -1.11 6.28 2.18
CA GLN A 476 -2.07 5.46 1.46
C GLN A 476 -2.61 6.19 0.22
N ARG A 477 -2.96 7.48 0.35
CA ARG A 477 -3.45 8.27 -0.78
C ARG A 477 -2.36 8.50 -1.83
N LEU A 478 -1.12 8.81 -1.42
CA LEU A 478 0.02 8.90 -2.35
C LEU A 478 0.26 7.59 -3.08
N SER A 479 0.20 6.45 -2.37
CA SER A 479 0.34 5.11 -2.96
C SER A 479 -0.71 4.86 -4.05
N GLN A 480 -1.94 5.29 -3.82
CA GLN A 480 -3.03 5.15 -4.81
C GLN A 480 -2.82 6.00 -6.06
N GLU A 481 -2.15 7.14 -5.93
CA GLU A 481 -1.91 8.08 -7.03
C GLU A 481 -0.54 7.88 -7.71
N MET A 482 0.28 6.93 -7.24
CA MET A 482 1.64 6.74 -7.77
C MET A 482 1.69 6.47 -9.27
N ALA A 483 0.67 5.81 -9.84
CA ALA A 483 0.60 5.61 -11.29
C ALA A 483 0.49 6.94 -12.05
N ASN A 484 -0.34 7.87 -11.56
CA ASN A 484 -0.49 9.22 -12.11
C ASN A 484 0.76 10.07 -11.89
N ILE A 485 1.35 9.99 -10.71
CA ILE A 485 2.60 10.67 -10.34
C ILE A 485 3.73 10.24 -11.28
N ARG A 486 3.90 8.93 -11.55
CA ARG A 486 4.90 8.44 -12.49
C ARG A 486 4.70 8.97 -13.91
N VAL A 487 3.45 9.01 -14.38
CA VAL A 487 3.12 9.60 -15.70
C VAL A 487 3.48 11.08 -15.73
N ALA A 488 3.20 11.82 -14.67
CA ALA A 488 3.51 13.25 -14.57
C ALA A 488 5.03 13.52 -14.53
N LEU A 489 5.78 12.72 -13.76
CA LEU A 489 7.24 12.82 -13.68
C LEU A 489 7.90 12.46 -15.02
N GLY A 490 7.45 11.37 -15.68
CA GLY A 490 7.91 10.99 -16.99
C GLY A 490 7.70 12.09 -18.04
N TRP A 491 6.50 12.68 -18.05
CA TRP A 491 6.22 13.82 -18.92
C TRP A 491 7.13 15.03 -18.63
N ALA A 492 7.36 15.34 -17.36
CA ALA A 492 8.21 16.49 -16.98
C ALA A 492 9.65 16.33 -17.50
N ILE A 493 10.17 15.09 -17.55
CA ILE A 493 11.47 14.80 -18.13
C ILE A 493 11.41 14.89 -19.66
N GLU A 494 10.45 14.22 -20.31
CA GLU A 494 10.31 14.20 -21.77
C GLU A 494 10.05 15.59 -22.36
N ALA A 495 9.27 16.42 -21.67
CA ALA A 495 8.96 17.79 -22.07
C ALA A 495 10.02 18.81 -21.69
N ASN A 496 11.08 18.39 -20.98
CA ASN A 496 12.12 19.26 -20.43
C ASN A 496 11.52 20.40 -19.57
N GLU A 497 10.65 20.02 -18.63
CA GLU A 497 9.97 20.91 -17.67
C GLU A 497 10.39 20.56 -16.22
N PRO A 498 11.70 20.71 -15.88
CA PRO A 498 12.23 20.30 -14.58
C PRO A 498 11.57 21.03 -13.41
N GLY A 499 11.13 22.28 -13.59
CA GLY A 499 10.45 23.05 -12.57
C GLY A 499 9.15 22.40 -12.10
N VAL A 500 8.31 21.89 -13.02
CA VAL A 500 7.10 21.15 -12.66
C VAL A 500 7.47 19.81 -12.02
N GLY A 501 8.44 19.11 -12.60
CA GLY A 501 8.92 17.81 -12.10
C GLY A 501 9.46 17.90 -10.68
N LEU A 502 10.28 18.89 -10.35
CA LEU A 502 10.84 19.08 -9.01
C LEU A 502 9.78 19.49 -7.99
N ARG A 503 8.82 20.35 -8.35
CA ARG A 503 7.68 20.64 -7.46
C ARG A 503 6.85 19.39 -7.15
N LEU A 504 6.77 18.45 -8.08
CA LEU A 504 6.11 17.16 -7.86
C LEU A 504 6.98 16.20 -7.03
N ALA A 505 8.26 16.03 -7.39
CA ALA A 505 9.15 15.03 -6.78
C ALA A 505 9.59 15.40 -5.35
N THR A 506 9.82 16.68 -5.08
CA THR A 506 10.35 17.14 -3.79
C THR A 506 9.49 16.73 -2.58
N PRO A 507 8.15 16.92 -2.58
CA PRO A 507 7.31 16.48 -1.46
C PRO A 507 7.28 14.95 -1.28
N LEU A 508 7.63 14.19 -2.31
CA LEU A 508 7.61 12.73 -2.30
C LEU A 508 8.90 12.11 -1.73
N GLY A 509 9.97 12.89 -1.51
CA GLY A 509 11.24 12.38 -1.00
C GLY A 509 11.07 11.54 0.26
N ARG A 510 10.27 12.03 1.23
CA ARG A 510 9.97 11.28 2.45
C ARG A 510 9.09 10.05 2.21
N PHE A 511 8.15 10.11 1.28
CA PHE A 511 7.33 8.95 0.89
C PHE A 511 8.22 7.83 0.34
N TRP A 512 9.10 8.14 -0.61
CA TRP A 512 10.05 7.16 -1.14
C TRP A 512 10.97 6.61 -0.05
N TYR A 513 11.46 7.49 0.84
CA TYR A 513 12.26 7.10 1.98
C TYR A 513 11.52 6.11 2.90
N SER A 514 10.32 6.46 3.35
CA SER A 514 9.55 5.62 4.29
C SER A 514 9.06 4.30 3.69
N HIS A 515 8.93 4.21 2.36
CA HIS A 515 8.51 3.00 1.64
C HIS A 515 9.67 2.21 1.01
N GLY A 516 10.92 2.62 1.27
CA GLY A 516 12.09 1.94 0.71
C GLY A 516 12.23 2.04 -0.81
N ALA A 517 11.53 2.98 -1.45
CA ALA A 517 11.57 3.19 -2.90
C ALA A 517 12.75 4.08 -3.32
N PHE A 518 13.94 3.79 -2.78
CA PHE A 518 15.13 4.63 -2.91
C PHE A 518 15.63 4.77 -4.36
N GLU A 519 15.59 3.68 -5.13
CA GLU A 519 16.02 3.70 -6.53
C GLU A 519 15.11 4.60 -7.37
N GLU A 520 13.80 4.43 -7.22
CA GLU A 520 12.81 5.20 -7.95
C GLU A 520 12.90 6.69 -7.60
N GLY A 521 12.86 7.02 -6.30
CA GLY A 521 12.95 8.41 -5.83
C GLY A 521 14.28 9.06 -6.22
N GLY A 522 15.39 8.33 -6.06
CA GLY A 522 16.72 8.79 -6.45
C GLY A 522 16.84 9.02 -7.95
N PHE A 523 16.28 8.16 -8.79
CA PHE A 523 16.25 8.35 -10.25
C PHE A 523 15.53 9.65 -10.65
N TRP A 524 14.29 9.84 -10.14
CA TRP A 524 13.50 11.02 -10.48
C TRP A 524 14.17 12.32 -10.02
N LEU A 525 14.61 12.37 -8.77
CA LEU A 525 15.25 13.57 -8.21
C LEU A 525 16.56 13.90 -8.92
N ARG A 526 17.47 12.92 -9.15
CA ARG A 526 18.75 13.16 -9.84
C ARG A 526 18.53 13.64 -11.26
N THR A 527 17.64 12.97 -12.00
CA THR A 527 17.37 13.34 -13.41
C THR A 527 16.81 14.75 -13.51
N LEU A 528 15.83 15.07 -12.66
CA LEU A 528 15.19 16.39 -12.66
C LEU A 528 16.14 17.50 -12.19
N LEU A 529 16.97 17.27 -11.15
CA LEU A 529 17.98 18.23 -10.70
C LEU A 529 19.06 18.50 -11.76
N THR A 530 19.43 17.46 -12.53
CA THR A 530 20.37 17.60 -13.65
C THR A 530 19.77 18.43 -14.78
N LEU A 531 18.51 18.19 -15.14
CA LEU A 531 17.79 18.98 -16.14
C LEU A 531 17.61 20.45 -15.68
N ASP A 532 17.30 20.63 -14.39
CA ASP A 532 17.11 21.95 -13.77
C ASP A 532 18.38 22.78 -13.82
N ALA A 533 19.55 22.19 -13.57
CA ALA A 533 20.83 22.86 -13.68
C ALA A 533 21.12 23.40 -15.10
N GLN A 534 20.49 22.86 -16.12
CA GLN A 534 20.61 23.23 -17.52
C GLN A 534 19.43 24.09 -18.03
N ALA A 535 18.40 24.27 -17.21
CA ALA A 535 17.13 24.85 -17.65
C ALA A 535 17.14 26.39 -17.81
N GLY A 536 18.11 27.11 -17.23
CA GLY A 536 18.18 28.57 -17.27
C GLY A 536 16.91 29.23 -16.70
N GLU A 537 16.16 29.97 -17.51
CA GLU A 537 14.92 30.64 -17.10
C GLU A 537 13.76 29.66 -16.74
N ARG A 538 13.86 28.38 -17.10
CA ARG A 538 12.89 27.33 -16.75
C ARG A 538 13.26 26.59 -15.47
N ALA A 539 14.36 26.95 -14.82
CA ALA A 539 14.77 26.36 -13.57
C ALA A 539 13.69 26.55 -12.51
N VAL A 540 13.63 25.62 -11.57
CA VAL A 540 12.71 25.74 -10.42
C VAL A 540 13.14 26.90 -9.52
N GLU A 541 12.19 27.38 -8.72
CA GLU A 541 12.50 28.36 -7.67
C GLU A 541 13.63 27.81 -6.76
N PRO A 542 14.67 28.60 -6.46
CA PRO A 542 15.83 28.11 -5.70
C PRO A 542 15.46 27.45 -4.37
N GLN A 543 14.38 27.90 -3.74
CA GLN A 543 13.82 27.28 -2.53
C GLN A 543 13.42 25.82 -2.75
N VAL A 544 12.73 25.52 -3.85
CA VAL A 544 12.32 24.15 -4.18
C VAL A 544 13.54 23.29 -4.47
N ARG A 545 14.58 23.85 -5.10
CA ARG A 545 15.84 23.15 -5.34
C ARG A 545 16.53 22.74 -4.02
N VAL A 546 16.56 23.63 -3.00
CA VAL A 546 17.08 23.27 -1.67
C VAL A 546 16.36 22.05 -1.10
N TRP A 547 15.03 22.03 -1.16
CA TRP A 547 14.25 20.90 -0.65
C TRP A 547 14.38 19.64 -1.50
N ALA A 548 14.58 19.78 -2.82
CA ALA A 548 14.84 18.63 -3.70
C ALA A 548 16.20 17.99 -3.39
N LEU A 549 17.23 18.79 -3.15
CA LEU A 549 18.54 18.33 -2.69
C LEU A 549 18.41 17.60 -1.35
N TYR A 550 17.68 18.19 -0.39
CA TYR A 550 17.40 17.53 0.89
C TYR A 550 16.74 16.16 0.73
N SER A 551 15.71 16.07 -0.12
CA SER A 551 15.02 14.83 -0.40
C SER A 551 15.93 13.77 -1.03
N LEU A 552 16.85 14.19 -1.90
CA LEU A 552 17.84 13.30 -2.50
C LEU A 552 18.91 12.86 -1.50
N ILE A 553 19.32 13.76 -0.60
CA ILE A 553 20.29 13.44 0.46
C ILE A 553 19.76 12.35 1.37
N LEU A 554 18.50 12.42 1.81
CA LEU A 554 17.88 11.38 2.64
C LEU A 554 17.98 9.99 1.99
N ILE A 555 17.72 9.92 0.68
CA ILE A 555 17.81 8.67 -0.09
C ILE A 555 19.27 8.22 -0.25
N THR A 556 20.20 9.15 -0.43
CA THR A 556 21.62 8.89 -0.65
C THR A 556 22.32 8.41 0.61
N LEU A 557 21.97 9.00 1.77
CA LEU A 557 22.49 8.59 3.09
C LEU A 557 22.12 7.14 3.42
N ASP A 558 20.88 6.77 3.14
CA ASP A 558 20.38 5.42 3.40
C ASP A 558 21.10 4.36 2.54
N ARG A 559 21.57 4.75 1.34
CA ARG A 559 22.43 3.93 0.47
C ARG A 559 23.91 3.93 0.89
N ARG A 560 24.26 4.60 1.98
CA ARG A 560 25.63 4.78 2.48
C ARG A 560 26.60 5.45 1.47
N ASP A 561 26.08 6.18 0.52
CA ASP A 561 26.89 7.00 -0.41
C ASP A 561 27.19 8.36 0.25
N PHE A 562 28.07 8.31 1.28
CA PHE A 562 28.38 9.47 2.12
C PHE A 562 29.06 10.59 1.35
N ASP A 563 29.86 10.27 0.33
CA ASP A 563 30.57 11.27 -0.46
C ASP A 563 29.60 12.06 -1.34
N GLN A 564 28.62 11.37 -1.95
CA GLN A 564 27.56 12.04 -2.72
C GLN A 564 26.63 12.84 -1.80
N ALA A 565 26.26 12.29 -0.63
CA ALA A 565 25.40 12.99 0.33
C ALA A 565 26.04 14.31 0.82
N GLU A 566 27.34 14.26 1.13
CA GLU A 566 28.12 15.42 1.56
C GLU A 566 28.18 16.50 0.47
N ALA A 567 28.48 16.12 -0.77
CA ALA A 567 28.53 17.04 -1.90
C ALA A 567 27.18 17.75 -2.12
N LEU A 568 26.07 16.99 -2.11
CA LEU A 568 24.72 17.53 -2.23
C LEU A 568 24.35 18.46 -1.07
N ALA A 569 24.74 18.08 0.16
CA ALA A 569 24.46 18.89 1.34
C ALA A 569 25.23 20.21 1.33
N HIS A 570 26.48 20.22 0.86
CA HIS A 570 27.24 21.46 0.69
C HIS A 570 26.64 22.36 -0.41
N GLU A 571 26.18 21.79 -1.55
CA GLU A 571 25.45 22.54 -2.58
C GLU A 571 24.19 23.16 -1.98
N GLY A 572 23.38 22.36 -1.29
CA GLY A 572 22.15 22.82 -0.66
C GLY A 572 22.38 23.88 0.40
N LEU A 573 23.42 23.72 1.24
CA LEU A 573 23.79 24.67 2.28
C LEU A 573 24.21 26.01 1.71
N ALA A 574 25.04 26.01 0.65
CA ALA A 574 25.45 27.22 -0.04
C ALA A 574 24.24 28.00 -0.59
N LEU A 575 23.31 27.27 -1.23
CA LEU A 575 22.10 27.85 -1.78
C LEU A 575 21.14 28.36 -0.68
N ALA A 576 20.94 27.58 0.39
CA ALA A 576 20.09 27.98 1.52
C ALA A 576 20.63 29.23 2.23
N ARG A 577 21.97 29.35 2.39
CA ARG A 577 22.62 30.55 2.95
C ARG A 577 22.40 31.76 2.05
N LEU A 578 22.51 31.61 0.73
CA LEU A 578 22.24 32.71 -0.24
C LEU A 578 20.79 33.19 -0.15
N LEU A 579 19.85 32.26 0.12
CA LEU A 579 18.42 32.58 0.24
C LEU A 579 18.02 33.07 1.64
N HIS A 580 18.92 33.03 2.61
CA HIS A 580 18.61 33.26 4.04
C HIS A 580 17.51 32.30 4.55
N ASP A 581 17.51 31.07 4.03
CA ASP A 581 16.57 30.01 4.43
C ASP A 581 17.09 29.25 5.64
N GLU A 582 16.78 29.76 6.83
CA GLU A 582 17.23 29.15 8.09
C GLU A 582 16.76 27.68 8.23
N ALA A 583 15.58 27.33 7.72
CA ALA A 583 15.10 25.95 7.75
C ALA A 583 15.90 25.04 6.80
N GLY A 584 16.20 25.54 5.61
CA GLY A 584 17.09 24.86 4.66
C GLY A 584 18.50 24.70 5.21
N ILE A 585 19.07 25.74 5.82
CA ILE A 585 20.37 25.70 6.49
C ILE A 585 20.37 24.60 7.57
N GLY A 586 19.36 24.61 8.46
CA GLY A 586 19.24 23.63 9.52
C GLY A 586 19.16 22.19 9.01
N ASN A 587 18.39 21.92 7.93
CA ASN A 587 18.30 20.61 7.31
C ASN A 587 19.67 20.16 6.75
N MET A 588 20.34 21.01 5.97
CA MET A 588 21.63 20.66 5.35
C MET A 588 22.71 20.39 6.41
N LEU A 589 22.76 21.20 7.46
CA LEU A 589 23.69 20.99 8.57
C LEU A 589 23.41 19.69 9.32
N THR A 590 22.12 19.36 9.53
CA THR A 590 21.72 18.10 10.17
C THR A 590 22.18 16.90 9.34
N GLU A 591 22.02 16.93 8.02
CA GLU A 591 22.44 15.82 7.18
C GLU A 591 23.97 15.73 7.06
N LEU A 592 24.70 16.85 7.04
CA LEU A 592 26.16 16.83 7.18
C LEU A 592 26.59 16.25 8.54
N GLY A 593 25.84 16.51 9.61
CA GLY A 593 26.05 15.89 10.92
C GLY A 593 25.90 14.39 10.86
N HIS A 594 24.89 13.85 10.15
CA HIS A 594 24.74 12.41 9.96
C HIS A 594 25.85 11.78 9.11
N VAL A 595 26.38 12.50 8.12
CA VAL A 595 27.57 12.06 7.36
C VAL A 595 28.80 11.97 8.28
N ALA A 596 29.02 12.99 9.12
CA ALA A 596 30.14 13.01 10.06
C ALA A 596 30.03 11.90 11.11
N GLU A 597 28.81 11.67 11.64
CA GLU A 597 28.49 10.55 12.55
C GLU A 597 28.83 9.21 11.90
N ALA A 598 28.37 8.99 10.67
CA ALA A 598 28.62 7.74 9.95
C ALA A 598 30.11 7.47 9.66
N ARG A 599 30.93 8.52 9.55
CA ARG A 599 32.39 8.45 9.42
C ARG A 599 33.11 8.33 10.77
N GLY A 600 32.36 8.39 11.89
CA GLY A 600 32.92 8.31 13.25
C GLY A 600 33.47 9.62 13.79
N ASP A 601 33.34 10.75 13.11
CA ASP A 601 33.73 12.05 13.62
C ASP A 601 32.62 12.67 14.48
N LEU A 602 32.50 12.16 15.70
CA LEU A 602 31.47 12.55 16.65
C LEU A 602 31.52 14.04 17.05
N HIS A 603 32.72 14.62 17.10
CA HIS A 603 32.86 16.04 17.44
C HIS A 603 32.39 16.97 16.33
N ALA A 604 32.74 16.65 15.07
CA ALA A 604 32.20 17.38 13.92
C ALA A 604 30.69 17.21 13.81
N ALA A 605 30.19 15.99 14.04
CA ALA A 605 28.74 15.72 14.03
C ALA A 605 28.00 16.56 15.09
N LEU A 606 28.52 16.64 16.32
CA LEU A 606 27.93 17.45 17.39
C LEU A 606 27.84 18.92 16.99
N ALA A 607 28.97 19.49 16.52
CA ALA A 607 29.01 20.90 16.11
C ALA A 607 27.99 21.23 14.99
N LEU A 608 27.87 20.33 13.99
CA LEU A 608 26.93 20.49 12.88
C LEU A 608 25.47 20.39 13.35
N PHE A 609 25.17 19.43 14.23
CA PHE A 609 23.83 19.31 14.80
C PHE A 609 23.44 20.51 15.68
N GLU A 610 24.36 21.04 16.46
CA GLU A 610 24.11 22.24 17.29
C GLU A 610 23.89 23.49 16.44
N GLU A 611 24.67 23.71 15.37
CA GLU A 611 24.45 24.80 14.41
C GLU A 611 23.09 24.61 13.70
N GLY A 612 22.77 23.40 13.27
CA GLY A 612 21.48 23.08 12.66
C GLY A 612 20.29 23.31 13.61
N LEU A 613 20.43 22.92 14.88
CA LEU A 613 19.43 23.18 15.91
C LEU A 613 19.23 24.67 16.16
N ALA A 614 20.29 25.47 16.14
CA ALA A 614 20.20 26.93 16.25
C ALA A 614 19.40 27.54 15.08
N SER A 615 19.68 27.12 13.84
CA SER A 615 18.94 27.56 12.65
C SER A 615 17.45 27.16 12.69
N PHE A 616 17.12 25.95 13.15
CA PHE A 616 15.72 25.56 13.32
C PHE A 616 14.99 26.37 14.40
N ARG A 617 15.67 26.73 15.48
CA ARG A 617 15.09 27.60 16.50
C ARG A 617 14.87 29.00 15.98
N ALA A 618 15.82 29.53 15.21
CA ALA A 618 15.70 30.84 14.58
C ALA A 618 14.52 30.93 13.59
N SER A 619 14.28 29.84 12.85
CA SER A 619 13.18 29.73 11.87
C SER A 619 11.84 29.32 12.46
N GLY A 620 11.76 29.00 13.76
CA GLY A 620 10.54 28.48 14.40
C GLY A 620 10.13 27.06 13.95
N HIS A 621 11.03 26.30 13.31
CA HIS A 621 10.79 24.94 12.85
C HIS A 621 10.94 23.92 13.98
N GLU A 622 10.04 24.02 14.99
CA GLU A 622 10.07 23.17 16.18
C GLU A 622 10.15 21.66 15.88
N GLY A 623 9.54 21.23 14.76
CA GLY A 623 9.54 19.82 14.36
C GLY A 623 10.91 19.27 14.00
N ALA A 624 11.64 20.06 13.24
CA ALA A 624 13.03 19.71 12.87
C ALA A 624 13.94 19.86 14.09
N ALA A 625 13.78 20.93 14.88
CA ALA A 625 14.51 21.10 16.13
C ALA A 625 14.35 19.92 17.09
N GLY A 626 13.11 19.41 17.23
CA GLY A 626 12.83 18.23 18.08
C GLY A 626 13.54 16.96 17.61
N ARG A 627 13.65 16.73 16.32
CA ARG A 627 14.41 15.60 15.75
C ARG A 627 15.92 15.79 15.96
N THR A 628 16.43 16.97 15.67
CA THR A 628 17.86 17.28 15.84
C THR A 628 18.29 17.16 17.30
N LEU A 629 17.41 17.50 18.28
CA LEU A 629 17.67 17.25 19.71
C LEU A 629 17.93 15.76 20.00
N SER A 630 17.22 14.84 19.33
CA SER A 630 17.47 13.40 19.48
C SER A 630 18.86 13.02 18.95
N SER A 631 19.27 13.57 17.81
CA SER A 631 20.60 13.33 17.23
C SER A 631 21.70 13.88 18.14
N VAL A 632 21.58 15.15 18.62
CA VAL A 632 22.51 15.75 19.59
C VAL A 632 22.63 14.85 20.83
N GLY A 633 21.50 14.40 21.41
CA GLY A 633 21.50 13.56 22.59
C GLY A 633 22.17 12.20 22.37
N ASN A 634 22.03 11.61 21.19
CA ASN A 634 22.68 10.34 20.83
C ASN A 634 24.20 10.53 20.67
N ILE A 635 24.65 11.62 20.04
CA ILE A 635 26.08 11.93 19.92
C ILE A 635 26.69 12.21 21.28
N GLU A 636 26.03 12.99 22.15
CA GLU A 636 26.50 13.25 23.51
C GLU A 636 26.62 11.95 24.33
N ARG A 637 25.69 10.99 24.15
CA ARG A 637 25.79 9.65 24.72
C ARG A 637 27.02 8.92 24.19
N ALA A 638 27.27 8.96 22.89
CA ALA A 638 28.40 8.30 22.25
C ALA A 638 29.76 8.89 22.71
N LEU A 639 29.77 10.21 23.03
CA LEU A 639 30.94 10.88 23.62
C LEU A 639 31.10 10.64 25.13
N GLY A 640 30.13 9.96 25.77
CA GLY A 640 30.18 9.70 27.23
C GLY A 640 29.63 10.83 28.10
N HIS A 641 29.03 11.86 27.51
CA HIS A 641 28.45 13.01 28.21
C HIS A 641 27.01 12.72 28.65
N TYR A 642 26.80 11.70 29.48
CA TYR A 642 25.50 11.11 29.80
C TYR A 642 24.48 12.09 30.37
N GLU A 643 24.89 13.05 31.21
CA GLU A 643 23.98 14.07 31.76
C GLU A 643 23.45 15.04 30.67
N GLN A 644 24.29 15.38 29.70
CA GLN A 644 23.90 16.24 28.60
C GLN A 644 23.01 15.49 27.62
N ALA A 645 23.37 14.24 27.30
CA ALA A 645 22.57 13.34 26.51
C ALA A 645 21.14 13.20 27.06
N GLN A 646 21.02 12.94 28.36
CA GLN A 646 19.74 12.82 29.03
C GLN A 646 18.91 14.11 28.88
N ARG A 647 19.49 15.29 29.12
CA ARG A 647 18.78 16.57 28.99
C ARG A 647 18.23 16.82 27.58
N TYR A 648 19.02 16.55 26.55
CA TYR A 648 18.60 16.73 25.17
C TYR A 648 17.51 15.72 24.76
N LEU A 649 17.65 14.46 25.14
CA LEU A 649 16.68 13.40 24.86
C LEU A 649 15.35 13.62 25.61
N GLU A 650 15.36 14.13 26.84
CA GLU A 650 14.15 14.48 27.61
C GLU A 650 13.39 15.67 26.94
N GLN A 651 14.12 16.66 26.42
CA GLN A 651 13.51 17.75 25.63
C GLN A 651 12.88 17.18 24.35
N ALA A 652 13.60 16.32 23.62
CA ALA A 652 13.09 15.65 22.43
C ALA A 652 11.83 14.81 22.72
N LEU A 653 11.85 14.04 23.84
CA LEU A 653 10.75 13.22 24.27
C LEU A 653 9.52 14.08 24.63
N THR A 654 9.69 15.17 25.33
CA THR A 654 8.64 16.12 25.68
C THR A 654 7.97 16.66 24.41
N TRP A 655 8.79 17.05 23.43
CA TRP A 655 8.28 17.56 22.18
C TRP A 655 7.52 16.50 21.37
N THR A 656 8.07 15.27 21.25
CA THR A 656 7.45 14.17 20.49
C THR A 656 6.15 13.69 21.12
N ARG A 657 6.06 13.66 22.48
CA ARG A 657 4.81 13.36 23.21
C ARG A 657 3.74 14.41 22.96
N SER A 658 4.08 15.70 22.98
CA SER A 658 3.12 16.79 22.75
C SER A 658 2.48 16.76 21.36
N ARG A 659 3.09 16.08 20.41
CA ARG A 659 2.65 15.95 19.00
C ARG A 659 2.10 14.57 18.65
N ASN A 660 2.05 13.64 19.60
CA ASN A 660 1.62 12.24 19.39
C ASN A 660 2.40 11.51 18.29
N PHE A 661 3.72 11.76 18.19
CA PHE A 661 4.60 11.05 17.26
C PHE A 661 5.07 9.74 17.87
N SER A 662 4.21 8.72 17.87
CA SER A 662 4.42 7.42 18.53
C SER A 662 5.79 6.79 18.22
N TRP A 663 6.21 6.77 16.94
CA TRP A 663 7.51 6.27 16.54
C TRP A 663 8.68 7.04 17.19
N ALA A 664 8.63 8.37 17.19
CA ALA A 664 9.70 9.20 17.73
C ALA A 664 9.73 9.14 19.27
N VAL A 665 8.56 9.00 19.90
CA VAL A 665 8.48 8.75 21.36
C VAL A 665 9.19 7.44 21.70
N ALA A 666 8.87 6.34 21.00
CA ALA A 666 9.51 5.05 21.22
C ALA A 666 11.03 5.14 21.03
N SER A 667 11.52 5.80 19.98
CA SER A 667 12.95 5.97 19.71
C SER A 667 13.67 6.77 20.79
N ASN A 668 13.08 7.89 21.26
CA ASN A 668 13.67 8.69 22.33
C ASN A 668 13.70 7.95 23.69
N LEU A 669 12.66 7.15 23.97
CA LEU A 669 12.65 6.28 25.16
C LEU A 669 13.77 5.24 25.10
N VAL A 670 14.01 4.62 23.93
CA VAL A 670 15.13 3.69 23.75
C VAL A 670 16.46 4.40 23.98
N SER A 671 16.68 5.57 23.40
CA SER A 671 17.91 6.36 23.59
C SER A 671 18.15 6.72 25.06
N LEU A 672 17.11 7.13 25.80
CA LEU A 672 17.16 7.39 27.23
C LEU A 672 17.46 6.12 28.03
N GLY A 673 16.89 4.98 27.64
CA GLY A 673 17.21 3.67 28.22
C GLY A 673 18.68 3.29 28.04
N HIS A 674 19.25 3.55 26.86
CA HIS A 674 20.68 3.34 26.62
C HIS A 674 21.55 4.25 27.52
N VAL A 675 21.15 5.52 27.68
CA VAL A 675 21.85 6.43 28.63
C VAL A 675 21.79 5.86 30.05
N ALA A 676 20.64 5.39 30.51
CA ALA A 676 20.47 4.78 31.84
C ALA A 676 21.34 3.52 32.00
N CYS A 677 21.40 2.67 30.96
CA CYS A 677 22.31 1.51 30.97
C CYS A 677 23.79 1.90 31.12
N GLU A 678 24.25 2.93 30.39
CA GLU A 678 25.63 3.41 30.50
C GLU A 678 25.94 4.04 31.88
N GLN A 679 24.91 4.59 32.55
CA GLN A 679 25.00 5.07 33.95
C GLN A 679 24.88 3.95 34.97
N GLY A 680 24.61 2.70 34.55
CA GLY A 680 24.47 1.54 35.44
C GLY A 680 23.08 1.44 36.09
N ASP A 681 22.11 2.28 35.69
CA ASP A 681 20.75 2.26 36.22
C ASP A 681 19.86 1.34 35.40
N GLY A 682 20.02 0.04 35.60
CA GLY A 682 19.25 -1.00 34.88
C GLY A 682 17.74 -0.92 35.12
N ALA A 683 17.32 -0.58 36.35
CA ALA A 683 15.89 -0.50 36.67
C ALA A 683 15.17 0.64 35.91
N ARG A 684 15.80 1.81 35.87
CA ARG A 684 15.30 2.94 35.08
C ARG A 684 15.30 2.60 33.58
N ALA A 685 16.33 1.92 33.10
CA ALA A 685 16.43 1.49 31.71
C ALA A 685 15.27 0.56 31.33
N LEU A 686 14.97 -0.46 32.16
CA LEU A 686 13.86 -1.38 31.93
C LEU A 686 12.51 -0.65 31.87
N SER A 687 12.26 0.30 32.78
CA SER A 687 11.04 1.11 32.76
C SER A 687 10.87 1.90 31.45
N LEU A 688 11.96 2.49 30.93
CA LEU A 688 11.96 3.24 29.68
C LEU A 688 11.74 2.32 28.46
N TYR A 689 12.36 1.15 28.45
CA TYR A 689 12.15 0.16 27.38
C TYR A 689 10.76 -0.43 27.43
N HIS A 690 10.19 -0.68 28.62
CA HIS A 690 8.81 -1.14 28.79
C HIS A 690 7.83 -0.17 28.15
N GLU A 691 7.96 1.13 28.43
CA GLU A 691 7.12 2.16 27.80
C GLU A 691 7.31 2.16 26.27
N SER A 692 8.56 2.07 25.78
CA SER A 692 8.87 2.02 24.35
C SER A 692 8.26 0.79 23.64
N LEU A 693 8.36 -0.39 24.27
CA LEU A 693 7.79 -1.63 23.75
C LEU A 693 6.26 -1.54 23.54
N GLY A 694 5.56 -0.80 24.40
CA GLY A 694 4.12 -0.52 24.24
C GLY A 694 3.76 0.13 22.90
N TYR A 695 4.63 0.98 22.36
CA TYR A 695 4.42 1.60 21.05
C TYR A 695 4.65 0.63 19.88
N TYR A 696 5.54 -0.37 20.02
CA TYR A 696 5.80 -1.36 18.94
C TYR A 696 4.66 -2.37 18.76
N LEU A 697 3.71 -2.47 19.69
CA LEU A 697 2.47 -3.24 19.49
C LEU A 697 1.57 -2.63 18.42
N THR A 698 1.56 -1.30 18.29
CA THR A 698 0.70 -0.57 17.36
C THR A 698 1.44 -0.11 16.10
N THR A 699 2.76 0.03 16.19
CA THR A 699 3.60 0.55 15.09
C THR A 699 4.79 -0.39 14.91
N PRO A 700 4.62 -1.54 14.23
CA PRO A 700 5.68 -2.53 14.07
C PRO A 700 6.85 -1.95 13.27
N ASN A 701 8.05 -1.96 13.87
CA ASN A 701 9.30 -1.61 13.21
C ASN A 701 10.39 -2.59 13.70
N PRO A 702 10.76 -3.60 12.91
CA PRO A 702 11.66 -4.65 13.34
C PRO A 702 13.08 -4.13 13.68
N THR A 703 13.59 -3.14 12.95
CA THR A 703 14.92 -2.56 13.22
C THR A 703 14.96 -1.81 14.55
N SER A 704 13.98 -0.94 14.80
CA SER A 704 13.90 -0.18 16.05
C SER A 704 13.60 -1.10 17.24
N LEU A 705 12.80 -2.15 17.04
CA LEU A 705 12.54 -3.16 18.05
C LEU A 705 13.83 -3.95 18.41
N ALA A 706 14.64 -4.33 17.41
CA ALA A 706 15.92 -4.99 17.65
C ALA A 706 16.84 -4.10 18.50
N TRP A 707 16.91 -2.81 18.21
CA TRP A 707 17.68 -1.84 18.98
C TRP A 707 17.17 -1.67 20.42
N CYS A 708 15.84 -1.66 20.62
CA CYS A 708 15.24 -1.69 21.95
C CYS A 708 15.62 -2.95 22.74
N LEU A 709 15.57 -4.12 22.10
CA LEU A 709 15.90 -5.40 22.73
C LEU A 709 17.36 -5.51 23.13
N GLU A 710 18.29 -4.90 22.39
CA GLU A 710 19.69 -4.80 22.81
C GLU A 710 19.79 -4.10 24.16
N GLY A 711 19.06 -3.01 24.33
CA GLY A 711 18.97 -2.30 25.58
C GLY A 711 18.34 -3.12 26.70
N VAL A 712 17.24 -3.83 26.42
CA VAL A 712 16.61 -4.73 27.39
C VAL A 712 17.60 -5.81 27.87
N VAL A 713 18.35 -6.42 26.97
CA VAL A 713 19.39 -7.41 27.31
C VAL A 713 20.44 -6.84 28.28
N VAL A 714 20.94 -5.64 27.99
CA VAL A 714 21.92 -4.96 28.88
C VAL A 714 21.29 -4.65 30.23
N ALA A 715 20.10 -4.09 30.24
CA ALA A 715 19.40 -3.70 31.47
C ALA A 715 19.05 -4.91 32.36
N LEU A 716 18.60 -6.02 31.80
CA LEU A 716 18.39 -7.28 32.51
C LEU A 716 19.69 -7.77 33.17
N THR A 717 20.82 -7.64 32.46
CA THR A 717 22.14 -8.03 33.02
C THR A 717 22.56 -7.13 34.20
N LEU A 718 22.26 -5.83 34.15
CA LEU A 718 22.54 -4.86 35.21
C LEU A 718 21.65 -5.05 36.45
N THR A 719 20.44 -5.54 36.31
CA THR A 719 19.49 -5.76 37.42
C THR A 719 19.63 -7.15 38.05
N MET A 720 20.47 -8.03 37.52
CA MET A 720 20.64 -9.37 38.05
C MET A 720 21.19 -9.35 39.48
N THR A 721 20.38 -9.78 40.43
CA THR A 721 20.72 -9.91 41.84
C THR A 721 20.71 -11.36 42.31
N THR A 722 20.22 -12.29 41.49
CA THR A 722 19.96 -13.68 41.84
C THR A 722 21.13 -14.58 41.50
N THR A 723 21.35 -15.62 42.33
CA THR A 723 22.29 -16.70 42.07
C THR A 723 21.53 -18.03 42.04
N GLY A 724 21.98 -19.01 41.26
CA GLY A 724 21.35 -20.33 41.16
C GLY A 724 20.38 -20.43 39.94
N ASP A 725 19.29 -21.16 40.10
CA ASP A 725 18.37 -21.49 39.00
C ASP A 725 17.68 -20.26 38.42
N ASP A 726 17.30 -19.28 39.25
CA ASP A 726 16.67 -18.02 38.79
C ASP A 726 17.62 -17.22 37.87
N ALA A 727 18.92 -17.19 38.18
CA ALA A 727 19.91 -16.54 37.30
C ALA A 727 20.02 -17.26 35.94
N ARG A 728 19.90 -18.60 35.96
CA ARG A 728 19.95 -19.40 34.72
C ARG A 728 18.77 -19.12 33.82
N ASP A 729 17.56 -18.96 34.39
CA ASP A 729 16.37 -18.61 33.64
C ASP A 729 16.47 -17.20 33.02
N GLN A 730 17.02 -16.22 33.75
CA GLN A 730 17.30 -14.89 33.21
C GLN A 730 18.31 -14.94 32.05
N TYR A 731 19.42 -15.70 32.19
CA TYR A 731 20.40 -15.87 31.08
C TYR A 731 19.77 -16.59 29.87
N THR A 732 18.83 -17.51 30.09
CA THR A 732 18.10 -18.17 29.00
C THR A 732 17.21 -17.15 28.26
N THR A 733 16.55 -16.24 28.97
CA THR A 733 15.77 -15.14 28.40
C THR A 733 16.66 -14.19 27.59
N ILE A 734 17.84 -13.82 28.13
CA ILE A 734 18.85 -13.00 27.43
C ILE A 734 19.28 -13.68 26.11
N ALA A 735 19.62 -14.98 26.16
CA ALA A 735 20.03 -15.75 24.98
C ALA A 735 18.90 -15.78 23.90
N ARG A 736 17.64 -15.92 24.32
CA ARG A 736 16.48 -15.87 23.42
C ARG A 736 16.32 -14.49 22.78
N PHE A 737 16.48 -13.42 23.54
CA PHE A 737 16.42 -12.07 22.98
C PHE A 737 17.59 -11.78 22.03
N CYS A 738 18.78 -12.29 22.29
CA CYS A 738 19.89 -12.22 21.34
C CYS A 738 19.52 -12.90 20.01
N GLY A 739 18.88 -14.08 20.06
CA GLY A 739 18.34 -14.75 18.88
C GLY A 739 17.24 -13.96 18.18
N ALA A 740 16.30 -13.41 18.96
CA ALA A 740 15.20 -12.60 18.42
C ALA A 740 15.71 -11.33 17.69
N ILE A 741 16.77 -10.68 18.21
CA ILE A 741 17.43 -9.55 17.55
C ILE A 741 17.97 -9.95 16.18
N VAL A 742 18.65 -11.09 16.09
CA VAL A 742 19.16 -11.62 14.81
C VAL A 742 18.01 -11.91 13.86
N GLY A 743 16.96 -12.59 14.32
CA GLY A 743 15.78 -12.88 13.50
C GLY A 743 15.04 -11.62 13.03
N LEU A 744 14.92 -10.59 13.87
CA LEU A 744 14.35 -9.29 13.50
C LEU A 744 15.19 -8.58 12.43
N ARG A 745 16.51 -8.55 12.59
CA ARG A 745 17.44 -7.95 11.63
C ARG A 745 17.41 -8.65 10.28
N GLN A 746 17.42 -9.99 10.28
CA GLN A 746 17.30 -10.78 9.06
C GLN A 746 15.99 -10.49 8.31
N ARG A 747 14.87 -10.41 9.02
CA ARG A 747 13.58 -10.03 8.43
C ARG A 747 13.53 -8.60 7.93
N ALA A 748 14.33 -7.71 8.54
CA ALA A 748 14.47 -6.32 8.11
C ALA A 748 15.50 -6.12 7.00
N GLY A 749 16.26 -7.18 6.62
CA GLY A 749 17.36 -7.07 5.66
C GLY A 749 18.60 -6.35 6.20
N VAL A 750 18.74 -6.22 7.52
CA VAL A 750 19.87 -5.52 8.15
C VAL A 750 20.89 -6.54 8.66
N ALA A 751 22.07 -6.54 8.05
CA ALA A 751 23.12 -7.53 8.31
C ALA A 751 24.17 -7.10 9.35
N SER A 752 24.13 -5.89 9.95
CA SER A 752 25.18 -5.39 10.83
C SER A 752 25.16 -6.06 12.20
N ALA A 753 26.34 -6.47 12.66
CA ALA A 753 26.55 -6.92 14.03
C ALA A 753 26.38 -5.73 15.00
N PRO A 754 25.92 -5.98 16.24
CA PRO A 754 25.83 -4.94 17.24
C PRO A 754 27.21 -4.41 17.62
N GLU A 755 27.41 -3.12 17.48
CA GLU A 755 28.66 -2.45 17.86
C GLU A 755 28.68 -2.03 19.35
N TRP A 756 27.54 -2.09 20.04
CA TRP A 756 27.44 -1.64 21.43
C TRP A 756 28.13 -2.59 22.38
N ALA A 757 29.25 -2.14 22.93
CA ALA A 757 30.12 -2.95 23.79
C ALA A 757 29.42 -3.53 25.05
N ALA A 758 28.43 -2.81 25.61
CA ALA A 758 27.64 -3.30 26.73
C ALA A 758 26.77 -4.52 26.33
N PHE A 759 26.17 -4.50 25.16
CA PHE A 759 25.42 -5.64 24.66
C PHE A 759 26.28 -6.86 24.38
N VAL A 760 27.48 -6.67 23.79
CA VAL A 760 28.42 -7.75 23.53
C VAL A 760 28.87 -8.39 24.86
N ARG A 761 29.12 -7.58 25.89
CA ARG A 761 29.45 -8.11 27.25
C ARG A 761 28.28 -8.91 27.84
N ALA A 762 27.05 -8.43 27.73
CA ALA A 762 25.86 -9.12 28.23
C ALA A 762 25.63 -10.46 27.52
N GLN A 763 25.77 -10.50 26.21
CA GLN A 763 25.71 -11.73 25.41
C GLN A 763 26.81 -12.74 25.81
N THR A 764 28.02 -12.27 25.97
CA THR A 764 29.15 -13.11 26.38
C THR A 764 28.94 -13.69 27.78
N ALA A 765 28.43 -12.89 28.73
CA ALA A 765 28.10 -13.35 30.07
C ALA A 765 27.01 -14.44 30.05
N ALA A 766 25.96 -14.27 29.25
CA ALA A 766 24.96 -15.29 29.10
C ALA A 766 25.51 -16.60 28.50
N GLN A 767 26.36 -16.49 27.48
CA GLN A 767 27.00 -17.66 26.86
C GLN A 767 27.91 -18.42 27.83
N GLN A 768 28.67 -17.70 28.64
CA GLN A 768 29.53 -18.29 29.66
C GLN A 768 28.72 -18.98 30.78
N SER A 769 27.61 -18.37 31.18
CA SER A 769 26.77 -18.90 32.25
C SER A 769 25.96 -20.14 31.85
N LEU A 770 25.44 -20.16 30.65
CA LEU A 770 24.59 -21.26 30.13
C LEU A 770 25.41 -22.42 29.54
N GLY A 771 26.62 -22.14 29.03
CA GLY A 771 27.40 -23.02 28.16
C GLY A 771 26.93 -22.98 26.72
N THR A 772 27.77 -23.46 25.79
CA THR A 772 27.58 -23.28 24.34
C THR A 772 26.26 -23.87 23.81
N ASP A 773 25.92 -25.10 24.26
CA ASP A 773 24.73 -25.79 23.70
C ASP A 773 23.42 -25.17 24.18
N ALA A 774 23.28 -24.90 25.48
CA ALA A 774 22.07 -24.29 26.03
C ALA A 774 21.86 -22.85 25.52
N PHE A 775 22.94 -22.10 25.32
CA PHE A 775 22.88 -20.79 24.70
C PHE A 775 22.41 -20.89 23.23
N ALA A 776 23.00 -21.83 22.46
CA ALA A 776 22.63 -22.02 21.05
C ALA A 776 21.15 -22.41 20.87
N ASP A 777 20.66 -23.33 21.73
CA ASP A 777 19.24 -23.74 21.70
C ASP A 777 18.30 -22.57 22.00
N ALA A 778 18.59 -21.80 23.06
CA ALA A 778 17.77 -20.63 23.41
C ALA A 778 17.83 -19.55 22.33
N HIS A 779 18.99 -19.29 21.76
CA HIS A 779 19.22 -18.34 20.69
C HIS A 779 18.42 -18.74 19.42
N GLN A 780 18.51 -20.02 19.01
CA GLN A 780 17.75 -20.51 17.85
C GLN A 780 16.24 -20.41 18.07
N ALA A 781 15.76 -20.74 19.28
CA ALA A 781 14.36 -20.56 19.64
C ALA A 781 13.92 -19.08 19.52
N GLY A 782 14.79 -18.14 19.90
CA GLY A 782 14.56 -16.71 19.78
C GLY A 782 14.47 -16.23 18.32
N MET A 783 15.37 -16.73 17.45
CA MET A 783 15.36 -16.37 16.01
C MET A 783 14.03 -16.72 15.31
N ALA A 784 13.38 -17.80 15.73
CA ALA A 784 12.12 -18.28 15.15
C ALA A 784 10.88 -17.50 15.63
N LEU A 785 11.01 -16.60 16.63
CA LEU A 785 9.86 -15.89 17.20
C LEU A 785 9.26 -14.87 16.21
N ALA A 786 7.92 -14.86 16.12
CA ALA A 786 7.20 -13.78 15.47
C ALA A 786 7.35 -12.46 16.27
N GLN A 787 7.28 -11.33 15.57
CA GLN A 787 7.54 -10.01 16.17
C GLN A 787 6.61 -9.69 17.35
N GLU A 788 5.32 -10.00 17.24
CA GLU A 788 4.32 -9.76 18.28
C GLU A 788 4.63 -10.55 19.55
N ARG A 789 5.15 -11.77 19.36
CA ARG A 789 5.55 -12.62 20.49
C ARG A 789 6.83 -12.13 21.15
N VAL A 790 7.77 -11.62 20.37
CA VAL A 790 8.99 -10.99 20.88
C VAL A 790 8.64 -9.79 21.75
N VAL A 791 7.75 -8.91 21.30
CA VAL A 791 7.28 -7.75 22.08
C VAL A 791 6.59 -8.19 23.37
N ALA A 792 5.72 -9.20 23.31
CA ALA A 792 5.01 -9.69 24.49
C ALA A 792 5.96 -10.27 25.54
N GLU A 793 6.95 -11.07 25.11
CA GLU A 793 7.96 -11.63 26.02
C GLU A 793 8.87 -10.54 26.62
N ALA A 794 9.25 -9.53 25.82
CA ALA A 794 10.06 -8.41 26.28
C ALA A 794 9.33 -7.50 27.27
N LEU A 795 8.00 -7.28 27.09
CA LEU A 795 7.18 -6.56 28.06
C LEU A 795 7.17 -7.27 29.42
N VAL A 796 6.95 -8.60 29.43
CA VAL A 796 6.97 -9.38 30.68
C VAL A 796 8.35 -9.32 31.35
N ALA A 797 9.43 -9.44 30.57
CA ALA A 797 10.79 -9.39 31.11
C ALA A 797 11.18 -7.99 31.63
N SER A 798 10.56 -6.93 31.13
CA SER A 798 10.82 -5.55 31.56
C SER A 798 9.96 -5.09 32.75
N GLU A 799 8.91 -5.85 33.13
CA GLU A 799 8.12 -5.63 34.35
C GLU A 799 8.77 -6.23 35.61
N ALA A 800 9.61 -7.25 35.45
CA ALA A 800 10.30 -7.95 36.55
C ALA A 800 11.55 -7.19 37.01
#